data_0c8111e5fd77c2d2fcde5112f54e41d0
#
_entry.id   0c8111e5fd77c2d2fcde5112f54e41d0
#
_cell.length_a   1.000
_cell.length_b   1.000
_cell.length_c   1.000
_cell.angle_alpha   90.00
_cell.angle_beta   90.00
_cell.angle_gamma   90.00
#
_symmetry.space_group_name_H-M   'P 1'
#
loop_
_entity.id
_entity.type
_entity.pdbx_description
1 polymer ?
#
loop_
_entity_poly.entity_id
_entity_poly.type
_entity_poly.pdbx_seq_one_letter_code
_entity_poly.pdbx_strand_id
1 'polypeptide(L)'
;MKPIFARITPALAFALAGFAHAQSTPQYPGLPSETPAEYLGPTADFNYVKRTVMIPMRDGTRLNTIIVIPKGAKHAGILLTRTPYDASSQVSHADSSDLETILTGYDNAADVIVEGGYIRVIQDVRGKYGSEGDYVMNRPLHGPLNPTPVDHSTDTYDTIDWLVKNIPESNGRVGIIGISYDGFLPLMALVNPHPALKVAVPMNPMVDGWKGDDWFHNGAFRQINMSYVLEQVVTRGNTAKWYTTNFDDYDMYMRAGSAGELGRQRGLEQSGFWNKLVAHPAYDAFWQQQAMDKILARQPVTVPTLLVHSLWDAEDIYGAIAVYKAIKPHDKDGKVFLTLGPWVHGGAIENGATLGALRFGSDTALYWRQEVLKPFLARYLKDDASAPAIAPVTAFETGTNQWRKLSSWPSGCADTKACAIKPVALHLAAGDKAVLGGAADDKGYEEYVSDPAKPVPFRQRPIPPYGYDEAKGQTWPRWLADDQREFSGRTDVATFVSDVLSAPVKISGEPIASLVASTSGTDSDWVVKLIDVYPDQVASQPAMGGYQLMISADIFRGRYREGLDKPKPLAANKPLNYRFGLPTANHVFLPGHRIMVQVQSSWFPLYDRNPQTFVPNIFFAKPGDYRKATQRIYHSSFVELPVVEAAAP
;
A
#
# COMPACT_ATOMS: atom_id res chain seq x y z
N MET A 1 -80.99 44.56 -40.66
CA MET A 1 -80.23 44.02 -39.55
C MET A 1 -78.82 43.69 -40.07
N LYS A 2 -77.83 44.27 -39.44
CA LYS A 2 -76.46 44.42 -40.00
C LYS A 2 -75.64 43.12 -40.07
N PRO A 3 -74.84 42.91 -41.15
CA PRO A 3 -73.83 41.80 -41.20
C PRO A 3 -72.53 42.26 -40.57
N ILE A 4 -71.93 41.32 -39.84
CA ILE A 4 -70.59 41.46 -39.21
C ILE A 4 -69.51 41.00 -40.21
N PHE A 5 -68.64 41.96 -40.55
CA PHE A 5 -67.44 41.69 -41.34
C PHE A 5 -66.36 41.04 -40.46
N ALA A 6 -65.89 39.85 -40.86
CA ALA A 6 -64.69 39.25 -40.30
C ALA A 6 -63.46 39.79 -41.04
N ARG A 7 -62.58 40.45 -40.35
CA ARG A 7 -61.23 40.83 -40.86
C ARG A 7 -60.24 39.70 -40.71
N ILE A 8 -59.71 39.22 -41.80
CA ILE A 8 -58.57 38.32 -41.86
C ILE A 8 -57.31 39.20 -41.81
N THR A 9 -56.48 39.02 -40.83
CA THR A 9 -55.14 39.63 -40.70
C THR A 9 -54.08 38.59 -41.16
N PRO A 10 -53.18 38.90 -42.10
CA PRO A 10 -52.09 37.97 -42.44
C PRO A 10 -50.97 38.05 -41.41
N ALA A 11 -50.61 36.93 -40.80
CA ALA A 11 -49.44 36.81 -39.96
C ALA A 11 -48.18 36.82 -40.82
N LEU A 12 -47.37 37.87 -40.66
CA LEU A 12 -46.03 37.94 -41.24
C LEU A 12 -45.08 37.11 -40.39
N ALA A 13 -44.61 35.99 -40.91
CA ALA A 13 -43.54 35.20 -40.28
C ALA A 13 -42.20 35.89 -40.56
N PHE A 14 -41.61 36.50 -39.53
CA PHE A 14 -40.22 36.94 -39.58
C PHE A 14 -39.30 35.72 -39.38
N ALA A 15 -38.66 35.27 -40.42
CA ALA A 15 -37.54 34.35 -40.33
C ALA A 15 -36.32 35.13 -39.84
N LEU A 16 -35.98 34.96 -38.55
CA LEU A 16 -34.68 35.36 -38.01
C LEU A 16 -33.59 34.45 -38.54
N ALA A 17 -32.96 34.86 -39.64
CA ALA A 17 -31.70 34.29 -40.06
C ALA A 17 -30.61 34.73 -39.06
N GLY A 18 -30.29 33.86 -38.10
CA GLY A 18 -29.11 34.00 -37.24
C GLY A 18 -27.85 33.93 -38.10
N PHE A 19 -27.24 35.08 -38.39
CA PHE A 19 -25.88 35.12 -38.85
C PHE A 19 -24.95 34.64 -37.71
N ALA A 20 -24.56 33.37 -37.76
CA ALA A 20 -23.42 32.92 -37.01
C ALA A 20 -22.19 33.68 -37.54
N HIS A 21 -21.78 34.70 -36.85
CA HIS A 21 -20.47 35.29 -37.06
C HIS A 21 -19.46 34.24 -36.61
N ALA A 22 -18.91 33.51 -37.57
CA ALA A 22 -17.67 32.81 -37.36
C ALA A 22 -16.64 33.88 -36.93
N GLN A 23 -16.29 33.93 -35.67
CA GLN A 23 -15.15 34.71 -35.22
C GLN A 23 -13.94 34.19 -35.98
N SER A 24 -13.48 34.96 -36.98
CA SER A 24 -12.22 34.70 -37.62
C SER A 24 -11.15 34.69 -36.55
N THR A 25 -10.43 33.60 -36.44
CA THR A 25 -9.24 33.51 -35.57
C THR A 25 -8.38 34.74 -35.88
N PRO A 26 -7.97 35.53 -34.85
CA PRO A 26 -7.15 36.71 -35.09
C PRO A 26 -5.90 36.31 -35.85
N GLN A 27 -5.72 36.86 -37.06
CA GLN A 27 -4.48 36.74 -37.78
C GLN A 27 -3.51 37.78 -37.26
N TYR A 28 -2.56 37.32 -36.44
CA TYR A 28 -1.44 38.15 -36.05
C TYR A 28 -0.42 38.21 -37.20
N PRO A 29 0.24 39.36 -37.44
CA PRO A 29 1.32 39.43 -38.42
C PRO A 29 2.37 38.38 -38.06
N GLY A 30 2.55 37.39 -38.91
CA GLY A 30 3.44 36.27 -38.67
C GLY A 30 4.91 36.67 -38.83
N LEU A 31 5.64 36.67 -37.75
CA LEU A 31 7.08 36.54 -37.81
C LEU A 31 7.40 35.05 -38.00
N PRO A 32 8.49 34.71 -38.69
CA PRO A 32 8.97 33.34 -38.71
C PRO A 32 9.21 32.84 -37.28
N SER A 33 8.77 31.60 -36.99
CA SER A 33 9.05 31.00 -35.69
C SER A 33 10.57 30.82 -35.54
N GLU A 34 11.10 31.25 -34.38
CA GLU A 34 12.48 30.97 -33.96
C GLU A 34 12.60 29.59 -33.34
N THR A 35 11.45 28.95 -33.04
CA THR A 35 11.39 27.59 -32.50
C THR A 35 11.33 26.62 -33.67
N PRO A 36 12.25 25.64 -33.79
CA PRO A 36 12.19 24.63 -34.84
C PRO A 36 10.94 23.77 -34.67
N ALA A 37 10.39 23.27 -35.78
CA ALA A 37 9.25 22.36 -35.74
C ALA A 37 9.56 21.07 -34.97
N GLU A 38 10.81 20.63 -35.01
CA GLU A 38 11.35 19.50 -34.25
C GLU A 38 12.80 19.84 -33.84
N TYR A 39 13.13 19.69 -32.58
CA TYR A 39 14.49 19.83 -32.10
C TYR A 39 15.09 18.46 -31.78
N LEU A 40 16.13 18.09 -32.53
CA LEU A 40 16.92 16.89 -32.29
C LEU A 40 18.22 17.27 -31.57
N GLY A 41 18.22 17.09 -30.24
CA GLY A 41 19.40 17.36 -29.42
C GLY A 41 20.55 16.37 -29.72
N PRO A 42 21.81 16.78 -29.55
CA PRO A 42 22.96 15.88 -29.68
C PRO A 42 22.93 14.81 -28.59
N THR A 43 23.22 13.56 -28.95
CA THR A 43 23.22 12.40 -28.03
C THR A 43 24.57 11.71 -27.96
N ALA A 44 25.66 12.36 -28.44
CA ALA A 44 26.99 11.75 -28.50
C ALA A 44 27.51 11.36 -27.11
N ASP A 45 27.30 12.24 -26.13
CA ASP A 45 27.80 12.09 -24.75
C ASP A 45 26.92 11.17 -23.86
N PHE A 46 25.73 10.78 -24.35
CA PHE A 46 24.84 9.91 -23.57
C PHE A 46 25.36 8.47 -23.57
N ASN A 47 25.32 7.79 -22.42
CA ASN A 47 25.64 6.36 -22.34
C ASN A 47 24.40 5.46 -22.57
N TYR A 48 23.28 6.03 -23.01
CA TYR A 48 22.03 5.34 -23.32
C TYR A 48 21.34 5.91 -24.56
N VAL A 49 20.37 5.15 -25.06
CA VAL A 49 19.39 5.58 -26.08
C VAL A 49 18.01 5.55 -25.49
N LYS A 50 17.26 6.66 -25.57
CA LYS A 50 15.87 6.76 -25.12
C LYS A 50 14.94 6.73 -26.32
N ARG A 51 13.95 5.84 -26.32
CA ARG A 51 12.90 5.75 -27.33
C ARG A 51 11.54 5.91 -26.68
N THR A 52 10.67 6.74 -27.24
CA THR A 52 9.26 6.85 -26.84
C THR A 52 8.41 6.24 -27.94
N VAL A 53 7.58 5.27 -27.59
CA VAL A 53 6.75 4.53 -28.53
C VAL A 53 5.33 4.36 -28.00
N MET A 54 4.37 4.33 -28.94
CA MET A 54 2.97 4.03 -28.63
C MET A 54 2.71 2.56 -28.97
N ILE A 55 2.73 1.67 -27.99
CA ILE A 55 2.54 0.22 -28.21
C ILE A 55 1.05 -0.08 -28.37
N PRO A 56 0.63 -0.68 -29.51
CA PRO A 56 -0.77 -1.03 -29.73
C PRO A 56 -1.16 -2.28 -28.91
N MET A 57 -2.28 -2.18 -28.21
CA MET A 57 -2.93 -3.30 -27.53
C MET A 57 -3.90 -4.01 -28.49
N ARG A 58 -4.38 -5.19 -28.10
CA ARG A 58 -5.29 -6.05 -28.90
C ARG A 58 -6.61 -5.38 -29.31
N ASP A 59 -7.05 -4.37 -28.57
CA ASP A 59 -8.25 -3.57 -28.86
C ASP A 59 -7.96 -2.30 -29.69
N GLY A 60 -6.72 -2.11 -30.13
CA GLY A 60 -6.27 -0.96 -30.88
C GLY A 60 -5.87 0.26 -30.05
N THR A 61 -6.11 0.26 -28.74
CA THR A 61 -5.64 1.32 -27.83
C THR A 61 -4.12 1.31 -27.77
N ARG A 62 -3.48 2.48 -27.78
CA ARG A 62 -2.02 2.60 -27.78
C ARG A 62 -1.54 3.11 -26.42
N LEU A 63 -0.52 2.44 -25.87
CA LEU A 63 0.04 2.79 -24.57
C LEU A 63 1.41 3.44 -24.72
N ASN A 64 1.58 4.62 -24.10
CA ASN A 64 2.83 5.36 -24.07
C ASN A 64 3.90 4.58 -23.31
N THR A 65 5.01 4.32 -23.97
CA THR A 65 6.08 3.47 -23.44
C THR A 65 7.43 4.13 -23.67
N ILE A 66 8.20 4.26 -22.61
CA ILE A 66 9.56 4.76 -22.65
C ILE A 66 10.52 3.57 -22.55
N ILE A 67 11.43 3.49 -23.52
CA ILE A 67 12.43 2.43 -23.60
C ILE A 67 13.81 3.07 -23.50
N VAL A 68 14.57 2.71 -22.48
CA VAL A 68 15.93 3.20 -22.24
C VAL A 68 16.90 2.04 -22.40
N ILE A 69 17.79 2.16 -23.37
CA ILE A 69 18.71 1.10 -23.81
C ILE A 69 20.15 1.56 -23.52
N PRO A 70 20.92 0.84 -22.69
CA PRO A 70 22.35 1.14 -22.53
C PRO A 70 23.07 1.12 -23.87
N LYS A 71 23.92 2.12 -24.18
CA LYS A 71 24.69 2.14 -25.43
C LYS A 71 25.58 0.90 -25.53
N GLY A 72 25.53 0.25 -26.67
CA GLY A 72 26.28 -0.98 -26.92
C GLY A 72 25.61 -2.25 -26.38
N ALA A 73 24.42 -2.18 -25.80
CA ALA A 73 23.66 -3.34 -25.35
C ALA A 73 23.44 -4.34 -26.50
N LYS A 74 23.73 -5.62 -26.21
CA LYS A 74 23.47 -6.74 -27.11
C LYS A 74 22.99 -7.91 -26.26
N HIS A 75 21.90 -8.56 -26.69
CA HIS A 75 21.30 -9.66 -25.96
C HIS A 75 20.99 -9.34 -24.49
N ALA A 76 20.49 -8.11 -24.23
CA ALA A 76 20.17 -7.65 -22.90
C ALA A 76 18.75 -8.10 -22.48
N GLY A 77 18.58 -8.46 -21.21
CA GLY A 77 17.24 -8.69 -20.65
C GLY A 77 16.46 -7.38 -20.56
N ILE A 78 15.15 -7.45 -20.75
CA ILE A 78 14.24 -6.31 -20.57
C ILE A 78 13.71 -6.33 -19.14
N LEU A 79 13.72 -5.17 -18.47
CA LEU A 79 13.07 -4.97 -17.18
C LEU A 79 11.96 -3.93 -17.33
N LEU A 80 10.71 -4.41 -17.22
CA LEU A 80 9.48 -3.64 -17.43
C LEU A 80 8.90 -3.17 -16.11
N THR A 81 8.46 -1.91 -16.04
CA THR A 81 7.48 -1.41 -15.07
C THR A 81 6.30 -0.82 -15.83
N ARG A 82 5.10 -1.10 -15.39
CA ARG A 82 3.89 -0.40 -15.82
C ARG A 82 3.41 0.48 -14.68
N THR A 83 2.92 1.70 -14.97
CA THR A 83 2.73 2.72 -13.94
C THR A 83 1.55 3.65 -14.22
N PRO A 84 0.80 4.07 -13.20
CA PRO A 84 -0.10 5.22 -13.28
C PRO A 84 0.58 6.54 -12.88
N TYR A 85 1.93 6.59 -12.71
CA TYR A 85 2.69 7.69 -12.11
C TYR A 85 3.58 8.47 -13.08
N ASP A 86 3.29 8.46 -14.38
CA ASP A 86 4.08 9.12 -15.44
C ASP A 86 5.39 8.41 -15.80
N ALA A 87 5.32 7.57 -16.80
CA ALA A 87 6.48 6.84 -17.32
C ALA A 87 7.64 7.76 -17.73
N SER A 88 7.34 8.98 -18.21
CA SER A 88 8.37 9.92 -18.62
C SER A 88 9.14 10.49 -17.42
N SER A 89 8.45 10.77 -16.31
CA SER A 89 9.09 11.30 -15.10
C SER A 89 10.01 10.28 -14.44
N GLN A 90 9.67 8.99 -14.50
CA GLN A 90 10.46 7.91 -13.89
C GLN A 90 11.80 7.62 -14.61
N VAL A 91 12.02 8.19 -15.77
CA VAL A 91 13.29 8.10 -16.53
C VAL A 91 13.89 9.48 -16.79
N SER A 92 13.60 10.43 -15.94
CA SER A 92 14.04 11.83 -16.05
C SER A 92 14.18 12.48 -14.67
N HIS A 93 14.65 11.71 -13.67
CA HIS A 93 14.85 12.23 -12.32
C HIS A 93 15.94 13.31 -12.25
N ALA A 94 16.83 13.33 -13.24
CA ALA A 94 17.81 14.38 -13.42
C ALA A 94 18.07 14.64 -14.91
N ASP A 95 18.49 15.86 -15.26
CA ASP A 95 18.97 16.22 -16.60
C ASP A 95 20.41 15.72 -16.75
N SER A 96 20.58 14.48 -17.22
CA SER A 96 21.90 13.84 -17.31
C SER A 96 22.06 13.00 -18.56
N SER A 97 23.27 12.93 -19.08
CA SER A 97 23.67 11.98 -20.12
C SER A 97 24.01 10.59 -19.55
N ASP A 98 23.98 10.44 -18.21
CA ASP A 98 24.28 9.20 -17.50
C ASP A 98 23.02 8.44 -17.13
N LEU A 99 22.97 7.15 -17.51
CA LEU A 99 21.83 6.27 -17.32
C LEU A 99 21.47 6.06 -15.83
N GLU A 100 22.47 5.86 -14.98
CA GLU A 100 22.23 5.65 -13.55
C GLU A 100 21.59 6.90 -12.93
N THR A 101 22.12 8.07 -13.26
CA THR A 101 21.63 9.35 -12.76
C THR A 101 20.17 9.62 -13.13
N ILE A 102 19.76 9.31 -14.38
CA ILE A 102 18.35 9.53 -14.79
C ILE A 102 17.37 8.51 -14.18
N LEU A 103 17.86 7.32 -13.79
CA LEU A 103 17.06 6.27 -13.19
C LEU A 103 17.01 6.31 -11.66
N THR A 104 17.83 7.15 -11.00
CA THR A 104 17.82 7.26 -9.54
C THR A 104 16.50 7.81 -9.04
N GLY A 105 15.74 7.00 -8.29
CA GLY A 105 14.44 7.39 -7.74
C GLY A 105 13.49 6.21 -7.58
N TYR A 106 12.26 6.53 -7.21
CA TYR A 106 11.20 5.57 -6.96
C TYR A 106 10.99 4.60 -8.15
N ASP A 107 10.69 3.34 -7.88
CA ASP A 107 10.53 2.22 -8.81
C ASP A 107 11.80 1.76 -9.55
N ASN A 108 12.91 2.43 -9.37
CA ASN A 108 14.16 2.06 -10.02
C ASN A 108 15.22 1.63 -9.00
N ALA A 109 15.61 0.37 -9.04
CA ALA A 109 16.86 -0.10 -8.45
C ALA A 109 18.00 0.23 -9.43
N ALA A 110 18.35 1.53 -9.58
CA ALA A 110 19.21 2.03 -10.65
C ALA A 110 20.58 1.34 -10.68
N ASP A 111 21.19 1.13 -9.51
CA ASP A 111 22.45 0.40 -9.34
C ASP A 111 22.37 -1.01 -9.98
N VAL A 112 21.34 -1.80 -9.65
CA VAL A 112 21.17 -3.16 -10.19
C VAL A 112 20.83 -3.14 -11.69
N ILE A 113 20.02 -2.18 -12.13
CA ILE A 113 19.60 -2.06 -13.53
C ILE A 113 20.82 -1.76 -14.42
N VAL A 114 21.64 -0.78 -14.01
CA VAL A 114 22.81 -0.33 -14.79
C VAL A 114 23.91 -1.38 -14.75
N GLU A 115 24.29 -1.88 -13.58
CA GLU A 115 25.30 -2.97 -13.44
C GLU A 115 24.87 -4.24 -14.18
N GLY A 116 23.57 -4.51 -14.21
CA GLY A 116 22.99 -5.60 -14.96
C GLY A 116 22.99 -5.39 -16.48
N GLY A 117 23.12 -4.16 -16.97
CA GLY A 117 23.01 -3.82 -18.39
C GLY A 117 21.62 -4.11 -18.97
N TYR A 118 20.58 -4.00 -18.15
CA TYR A 118 19.19 -4.27 -18.57
C TYR A 118 18.64 -3.12 -19.43
N ILE A 119 17.81 -3.48 -20.41
CA ILE A 119 16.95 -2.52 -21.09
C ILE A 119 15.81 -2.15 -20.15
N ARG A 120 15.73 -0.88 -19.77
CA ARG A 120 14.67 -0.39 -18.90
C ARG A 120 13.46 0.04 -19.72
N VAL A 121 12.28 -0.49 -19.40
CA VAL A 121 11.02 -0.14 -20.05
C VAL A 121 10.03 0.32 -19.02
N ILE A 122 9.45 1.51 -19.21
CA ILE A 122 8.41 2.04 -18.35
C ILE A 122 7.22 2.44 -19.22
N GLN A 123 6.02 1.98 -18.84
CA GLN A 123 4.80 2.18 -19.62
C GLN A 123 3.69 2.79 -18.78
N ASP A 124 3.13 3.90 -19.25
CA ASP A 124 1.89 4.44 -18.68
C ASP A 124 0.75 3.44 -18.83
N VAL A 125 0.02 3.16 -17.73
CA VAL A 125 -1.18 2.32 -17.82
C VAL A 125 -2.26 3.01 -18.65
N ARG A 126 -3.17 2.22 -19.20
CA ARG A 126 -4.33 2.66 -19.97
C ARG A 126 -5.06 3.84 -19.31
N GLY A 127 -5.26 4.93 -20.06
CA GLY A 127 -5.99 6.11 -19.61
C GLY A 127 -5.22 7.07 -18.71
N LYS A 128 -3.91 6.84 -18.48
CA LYS A 128 -3.05 7.75 -17.72
C LYS A 128 -2.00 8.39 -18.62
N TYR A 129 -1.64 9.62 -18.29
CA TYR A 129 -0.60 10.42 -18.96
C TYR A 129 -0.65 10.33 -20.49
N GLY A 130 0.40 9.81 -21.11
CA GLY A 130 0.52 9.68 -22.57
C GLY A 130 -0.24 8.49 -23.17
N SER A 131 -0.77 7.58 -22.36
CA SER A 131 -1.51 6.41 -22.84
C SER A 131 -2.96 6.75 -23.23
N GLU A 132 -3.45 6.13 -24.29
CA GLU A 132 -4.85 6.22 -24.72
C GLU A 132 -5.80 5.39 -23.83
N GLY A 133 -7.10 5.48 -24.10
CA GLY A 133 -8.16 4.73 -23.42
C GLY A 133 -8.63 5.37 -22.12
N ASP A 134 -9.42 4.61 -21.36
CA ASP A 134 -10.06 5.06 -20.13
C ASP A 134 -9.36 4.46 -18.89
N TYR A 135 -9.07 5.31 -17.91
CA TYR A 135 -8.50 4.88 -16.66
C TYR A 135 -9.55 4.27 -15.73
N VAL A 136 -9.27 3.11 -15.21
CA VAL A 136 -10.00 2.46 -14.13
C VAL A 136 -8.99 2.07 -13.06
N MET A 137 -9.16 2.62 -11.86
CA MET A 137 -8.31 2.32 -10.71
C MET A 137 -8.30 0.81 -10.44
N ASN A 138 -7.09 0.23 -10.36
CA ASN A 138 -6.91 -1.21 -10.19
C ASN A 138 -7.81 -2.04 -11.12
N ARG A 139 -7.85 -1.69 -12.42
CA ARG A 139 -8.77 -2.31 -13.39
C ARG A 139 -8.90 -3.82 -13.16
N PRO A 140 -10.10 -4.32 -12.84
CA PRO A 140 -10.32 -5.74 -12.59
C PRO A 140 -10.04 -6.58 -13.84
N LEU A 141 -9.77 -7.86 -13.63
CA LEU A 141 -9.77 -8.84 -14.71
C LEU A 141 -11.12 -8.88 -15.44
N HIS A 142 -11.10 -9.30 -16.71
CA HIS A 142 -12.34 -9.57 -17.44
C HIS A 142 -13.29 -10.47 -16.63
N GLY A 143 -14.53 -10.03 -16.48
CA GLY A 143 -15.53 -10.71 -15.66
C GLY A 143 -16.67 -9.79 -15.23
N PRO A 144 -17.40 -10.12 -14.16
CA PRO A 144 -18.57 -9.34 -13.73
C PRO A 144 -18.28 -7.87 -13.42
N LEU A 145 -17.07 -7.56 -12.92
CA LEU A 145 -16.65 -6.18 -12.62
C LEU A 145 -16.02 -5.45 -13.82
N ASN A 146 -15.64 -6.19 -14.85
CA ASN A 146 -15.06 -5.65 -16.08
C ASN A 146 -15.57 -6.45 -17.28
N PRO A 147 -16.64 -6.01 -17.94
CA PRO A 147 -17.20 -6.71 -19.11
C PRO A 147 -16.39 -6.51 -20.38
N THR A 148 -15.34 -5.66 -20.37
CA THR A 148 -14.48 -5.43 -21.52
C THR A 148 -13.47 -6.58 -21.71
N PRO A 149 -12.98 -6.85 -22.93
CA PRO A 149 -12.01 -7.92 -23.19
C PRO A 149 -10.58 -7.57 -22.76
N VAL A 150 -10.36 -6.40 -22.15
CA VAL A 150 -9.05 -5.88 -21.79
C VAL A 150 -8.95 -5.55 -20.30
N ASP A 151 -7.80 -5.85 -19.73
CA ASP A 151 -7.42 -5.61 -18.35
C ASP A 151 -5.90 -5.42 -18.22
N HIS A 152 -5.37 -5.27 -17.01
CA HIS A 152 -3.94 -5.11 -16.82
C HIS A 152 -3.12 -6.36 -17.22
N SER A 153 -3.68 -7.57 -17.10
CA SER A 153 -3.01 -8.80 -17.53
C SER A 153 -2.86 -8.85 -19.04
N THR A 154 -3.95 -8.55 -19.78
CA THR A 154 -3.94 -8.53 -21.24
C THR A 154 -3.06 -7.41 -21.80
N ASP A 155 -3.10 -6.21 -21.21
CA ASP A 155 -2.23 -5.10 -21.63
C ASP A 155 -0.75 -5.43 -21.38
N THR A 156 -0.42 -6.12 -20.28
CA THR A 156 0.96 -6.57 -20.03
C THR A 156 1.40 -7.64 -21.02
N TYR A 157 0.53 -8.58 -21.33
CA TYR A 157 0.80 -9.61 -22.33
C TYR A 157 1.14 -9.00 -23.70
N ASP A 158 0.28 -8.10 -24.18
CA ASP A 158 0.44 -7.43 -25.48
C ASP A 158 1.71 -6.55 -25.52
N THR A 159 2.00 -5.88 -24.40
CA THR A 159 3.23 -5.09 -24.26
C THR A 159 4.47 -5.96 -24.37
N ILE A 160 4.52 -7.09 -23.67
CA ILE A 160 5.67 -8.02 -23.72
C ILE A 160 5.81 -8.61 -25.12
N ASP A 161 4.72 -9.01 -25.75
CA ASP A 161 4.73 -9.56 -27.12
C ASP A 161 5.32 -8.55 -28.13
N TRP A 162 4.93 -7.27 -27.98
CA TRP A 162 5.50 -6.21 -28.82
C TRP A 162 6.99 -5.99 -28.56
N LEU A 163 7.39 -5.93 -27.27
CA LEU A 163 8.79 -5.66 -26.88
C LEU A 163 9.74 -6.71 -27.45
N VAL A 164 9.42 -8.00 -27.31
CA VAL A 164 10.31 -9.07 -27.78
C VAL A 164 10.42 -9.13 -29.30
N LYS A 165 9.44 -8.59 -30.03
CA LYS A 165 9.44 -8.52 -31.50
C LYS A 165 10.14 -7.28 -32.05
N ASN A 166 10.19 -6.18 -31.28
CA ASN A 166 10.59 -4.86 -31.79
C ASN A 166 11.86 -4.28 -31.15
N ILE A 167 12.47 -4.97 -30.18
CA ILE A 167 13.70 -4.54 -29.53
C ILE A 167 14.84 -5.50 -29.90
N PRO A 168 15.57 -5.22 -31.00
CA PRO A 168 16.61 -6.14 -31.49
C PRO A 168 17.82 -6.29 -30.55
N GLU A 169 18.03 -5.32 -29.64
CA GLU A 169 19.07 -5.36 -28.60
C GLU A 169 18.75 -6.36 -27.49
N SER A 170 17.50 -6.86 -27.42
CA SER A 170 17.04 -7.78 -26.37
C SER A 170 17.43 -9.23 -26.63
N ASN A 171 17.54 -9.99 -25.55
CA ASN A 171 17.66 -11.46 -25.58
C ASN A 171 16.31 -12.20 -25.62
N GLY A 172 15.18 -11.45 -25.73
CA GLY A 172 13.83 -12.01 -25.73
C GLY A 172 13.31 -12.42 -24.33
N ARG A 173 14.00 -12.07 -23.24
CA ARG A 173 13.58 -12.32 -21.87
C ARG A 173 13.12 -11.04 -21.21
N VAL A 174 11.97 -11.09 -20.56
CA VAL A 174 11.35 -9.94 -19.89
C VAL A 174 11.16 -10.25 -18.40
N GLY A 175 11.55 -9.33 -17.56
CA GLY A 175 11.17 -9.27 -16.14
C GLY A 175 10.23 -8.11 -15.91
N ILE A 176 9.37 -8.22 -14.92
CA ILE A 176 8.49 -7.14 -14.48
C ILE A 176 8.74 -6.82 -13.01
N ILE A 177 8.89 -5.54 -12.69
CA ILE A 177 9.21 -5.04 -11.35
C ILE A 177 8.40 -3.78 -11.07
N GLY A 178 8.07 -3.53 -9.81
CA GLY A 178 7.42 -2.28 -9.38
C GLY A 178 6.99 -2.33 -7.92
N ILE A 179 6.68 -1.14 -7.39
CA ILE A 179 6.30 -0.90 -6.00
C ILE A 179 4.84 -0.46 -5.96
N SER A 180 4.08 -0.84 -4.91
CA SER A 180 2.72 -0.31 -4.67
C SER A 180 1.74 -0.70 -5.78
N TYR A 181 1.10 0.27 -6.42
CA TYR A 181 0.32 0.03 -7.63
C TYR A 181 1.18 -0.61 -8.72
N ASP A 182 2.42 -0.14 -8.90
CA ASP A 182 3.36 -0.74 -9.84
C ASP A 182 3.80 -2.15 -9.40
N GLY A 183 3.65 -2.48 -8.11
CA GLY A 183 3.79 -3.84 -7.54
C GLY A 183 2.56 -4.73 -7.76
N PHE A 184 1.35 -4.15 -7.83
CA PHE A 184 0.13 -4.85 -8.23
C PHE A 184 0.20 -5.31 -9.71
N LEU A 185 0.81 -4.54 -10.59
CA LEU A 185 0.88 -4.84 -12.02
C LEU A 185 1.72 -6.09 -12.35
N PRO A 186 2.86 -6.39 -11.70
CA PRO A 186 3.51 -7.70 -11.76
C PRO A 186 2.61 -8.87 -11.35
N LEU A 187 1.76 -8.71 -10.32
CA LEU A 187 0.80 -9.74 -9.93
C LEU A 187 -0.25 -9.98 -11.03
N MET A 188 -0.73 -8.92 -11.67
CA MET A 188 -1.64 -9.03 -12.82
C MET A 188 -0.98 -9.74 -14.02
N ALA A 189 0.34 -9.55 -14.22
CA ALA A 189 1.10 -10.25 -15.25
C ALA A 189 1.17 -11.77 -15.02
N LEU A 190 1.11 -12.21 -13.76
CA LEU A 190 1.14 -13.64 -13.39
C LEU A 190 -0.17 -14.38 -13.66
N VAL A 191 -1.28 -13.69 -13.92
CA VAL A 191 -2.58 -14.32 -14.16
C VAL A 191 -2.59 -15.09 -15.48
N ASN A 192 -2.03 -14.51 -16.54
CA ASN A 192 -1.85 -15.15 -17.84
C ASN A 192 -0.49 -14.74 -18.41
N PRO A 193 0.60 -15.31 -17.88
CA PRO A 193 1.94 -14.82 -18.19
C PRO A 193 2.34 -15.09 -19.63
N HIS A 194 2.89 -14.08 -20.30
CA HIS A 194 3.49 -14.24 -21.60
C HIS A 194 4.69 -15.20 -21.53
N PRO A 195 4.95 -16.08 -22.52
CA PRO A 195 6.09 -17.03 -22.49
C PRO A 195 7.46 -16.38 -22.30
N ALA A 196 7.64 -15.14 -22.72
CA ALA A 196 8.86 -14.36 -22.52
C ALA A 196 9.00 -13.75 -21.11
N LEU A 197 7.94 -13.74 -20.30
CA LEU A 197 8.02 -13.30 -18.89
C LEU A 197 8.78 -14.35 -18.09
N LYS A 198 9.97 -13.99 -17.61
CA LYS A 198 10.89 -14.92 -16.93
C LYS A 198 11.02 -14.66 -15.44
N VAL A 199 10.60 -13.47 -14.99
CA VAL A 199 10.69 -13.09 -13.58
C VAL A 199 9.69 -11.99 -13.25
N ALA A 200 9.13 -12.03 -12.04
CA ALA A 200 8.31 -10.99 -11.47
C ALA A 200 8.83 -10.59 -10.08
N VAL A 201 8.91 -9.28 -9.81
CA VAL A 201 9.35 -8.71 -8.54
C VAL A 201 8.30 -7.71 -8.04
N PRO A 202 7.15 -8.18 -7.52
CA PRO A 202 6.18 -7.30 -6.89
C PRO A 202 6.70 -6.87 -5.51
N MET A 203 6.95 -5.57 -5.36
CA MET A 203 7.42 -4.94 -4.13
C MET A 203 6.29 -4.18 -3.48
N ASN A 204 6.04 -4.41 -2.19
CA ASN A 204 4.94 -3.77 -1.43
C ASN A 204 3.65 -3.68 -2.28
N PRO A 205 3.18 -4.77 -2.87
CA PRO A 205 2.08 -4.70 -3.83
C PRO A 205 0.75 -4.47 -3.14
N MET A 206 -0.11 -3.60 -3.68
CA MET A 206 -1.52 -3.57 -3.34
C MET A 206 -2.19 -4.86 -3.82
N VAL A 207 -2.88 -5.57 -2.93
CA VAL A 207 -3.45 -6.91 -3.17
C VAL A 207 -4.92 -7.00 -2.85
N ASP A 208 -5.31 -6.55 -1.65
CA ASP A 208 -6.70 -6.52 -1.20
C ASP A 208 -6.99 -5.20 -0.49
N GLY A 209 -7.58 -4.26 -1.22
CA GLY A 209 -7.83 -2.91 -0.74
C GLY A 209 -8.82 -2.79 0.42
N TRP A 210 -9.41 -3.90 0.90
CA TRP A 210 -10.29 -3.88 2.07
C TRP A 210 -9.68 -4.54 3.31
N LYS A 211 -8.75 -5.48 3.12
CA LYS A 211 -8.18 -6.28 4.20
C LYS A 211 -7.06 -5.57 4.95
N GLY A 212 -6.26 -4.78 4.28
CA GLY A 212 -5.08 -4.19 4.92
C GLY A 212 -4.13 -3.48 3.97
N ASP A 213 -4.60 -3.16 2.76
CA ASP A 213 -3.90 -2.29 1.82
C ASP A 213 -4.63 -0.94 1.71
N ASP A 214 -4.44 -0.18 0.70
CA ASP A 214 -4.78 1.23 0.49
C ASP A 214 -6.07 1.79 1.10
N TRP A 215 -7.22 1.07 1.05
CA TRP A 215 -8.52 1.72 1.25
C TRP A 215 -9.16 1.43 2.59
N PHE A 216 -9.03 0.20 3.07
CA PHE A 216 -9.59 -0.23 4.35
C PHE A 216 -8.65 -1.18 5.07
N HIS A 217 -8.67 -1.12 6.40
CA HIS A 217 -8.13 -2.16 7.26
C HIS A 217 -9.27 -2.76 8.07
N ASN A 218 -9.59 -4.01 7.80
CA ASN A 218 -10.65 -4.77 8.49
C ASN A 218 -11.94 -3.96 8.67
N GLY A 219 -12.34 -3.20 7.63
CA GLY A 219 -13.56 -2.40 7.58
C GLY A 219 -13.46 -0.96 8.07
N ALA A 220 -12.35 -0.53 8.63
CA ALA A 220 -12.08 0.87 8.92
C ALA A 220 -11.54 1.57 7.66
N PHE A 221 -12.20 2.64 7.22
CA PHE A 221 -11.80 3.37 6.02
C PHE A 221 -10.55 4.22 6.29
N ARG A 222 -9.54 4.06 5.46
CA ARG A 222 -8.27 4.79 5.53
C ARG A 222 -8.43 6.17 4.90
N GLN A 223 -9.05 7.08 5.65
CA GLN A 223 -9.46 8.37 5.09
C GLN A 223 -8.30 9.27 4.68
N ILE A 224 -7.10 9.07 5.22
CA ILE A 224 -5.95 9.87 4.81
C ILE A 224 -5.62 9.66 3.33
N ASN A 225 -5.94 8.49 2.76
CA ASN A 225 -5.75 8.18 1.35
C ASN A 225 -6.77 8.85 0.42
N MET A 226 -7.69 9.67 0.94
CA MET A 226 -8.57 10.50 0.08
C MET A 226 -7.78 11.46 -0.79
N SER A 227 -6.61 11.92 -0.34
CA SER A 227 -5.67 12.72 -1.14
C SER A 227 -5.18 11.94 -2.36
N TYR A 228 -4.81 10.68 -2.17
CA TYR A 228 -4.40 9.79 -3.24
C TYR A 228 -5.54 9.51 -4.23
N VAL A 229 -6.79 9.28 -3.75
CA VAL A 229 -7.95 9.15 -4.63
C VAL A 229 -8.11 10.39 -5.52
N LEU A 230 -8.03 11.60 -4.95
CA LEU A 230 -8.16 12.83 -5.71
C LEU A 230 -7.05 12.95 -6.76
N GLU A 231 -5.81 12.83 -6.35
CA GLU A 231 -4.66 13.04 -7.23
C GLU A 231 -4.60 11.98 -8.34
N GLN A 232 -4.95 10.73 -8.02
CA GLN A 232 -4.79 9.61 -8.94
C GLN A 232 -5.94 9.45 -9.94
N VAL A 233 -7.18 9.79 -9.56
CA VAL A 233 -8.36 9.39 -10.36
C VAL A 233 -9.10 10.56 -11.01
N VAL A 234 -8.95 11.79 -10.47
CA VAL A 234 -9.76 12.93 -10.93
C VAL A 234 -9.29 13.46 -12.29
N THR A 235 -7.99 13.35 -12.59
CA THR A 235 -7.44 13.77 -13.88
C THR A 235 -6.52 12.72 -14.49
N ARG A 236 -6.37 12.75 -15.82
CA ARG A 236 -5.45 11.84 -16.54
C ARG A 236 -3.99 12.01 -16.13
N GLY A 237 -3.54 13.24 -15.93
CA GLY A 237 -2.15 13.58 -15.66
C GLY A 237 -1.87 13.97 -14.19
N ASN A 238 -2.69 13.54 -13.23
CA ASN A 238 -2.52 13.84 -11.81
C ASN A 238 -2.35 15.34 -11.51
N THR A 239 -3.06 16.20 -12.24
CA THR A 239 -2.97 17.65 -12.12
C THR A 239 -3.83 18.21 -10.98
N ALA A 240 -4.85 17.47 -10.51
CA ALA A 240 -5.57 17.82 -9.31
C ALA A 240 -4.68 17.60 -8.09
N LYS A 241 -4.66 18.57 -7.17
CA LYS A 241 -3.85 18.51 -5.97
C LYS A 241 -4.70 18.59 -4.73
N TRP A 242 -4.39 17.73 -3.77
CA TRP A 242 -4.95 17.84 -2.43
C TRP A 242 -4.47 19.12 -1.77
N TYR A 243 -5.34 19.81 -1.08
CA TYR A 243 -4.99 21.00 -0.32
C TYR A 243 -5.47 20.86 1.13
N THR A 244 -4.66 21.33 2.06
CA THR A 244 -5.05 21.44 3.46
C THR A 244 -5.60 22.83 3.78
N THR A 245 -6.56 22.90 4.70
CA THR A 245 -7.10 24.14 5.23
C THR A 245 -6.54 24.49 6.60
N ASN A 246 -5.79 23.57 7.18
CA ASN A 246 -5.15 23.68 8.48
C ASN A 246 -3.74 23.11 8.42
N PHE A 247 -2.83 23.67 9.19
CA PHE A 247 -1.47 23.11 9.32
C PHE A 247 -1.50 21.70 9.95
N ASP A 248 -2.44 21.45 10.86
CA ASP A 248 -2.66 20.16 11.48
C ASP A 248 -3.81 19.42 10.77
N ASP A 249 -3.51 18.34 10.08
CA ASP A 249 -4.51 17.52 9.40
C ASP A 249 -5.58 16.95 10.35
N TYR A 250 -5.23 16.71 11.62
CA TYR A 250 -6.22 16.32 12.61
C TYR A 250 -7.39 17.31 12.67
N ASP A 251 -7.10 18.60 12.73
CA ASP A 251 -8.14 19.64 12.80
C ASP A 251 -8.89 19.78 11.47
N MET A 252 -8.22 19.61 10.34
CA MET A 252 -8.85 19.64 9.03
C MET A 252 -9.91 18.54 8.90
N TYR A 253 -9.54 17.30 9.18
CA TYR A 253 -10.46 16.16 9.11
C TYR A 253 -11.57 16.23 10.17
N MET A 254 -11.26 16.73 11.38
CA MET A 254 -12.27 16.93 12.42
C MET A 254 -13.38 17.92 11.98
N ARG A 255 -12.99 19.04 11.37
CA ARG A 255 -13.93 20.08 10.90
C ARG A 255 -14.76 19.62 9.71
N ALA A 256 -14.20 18.76 8.87
CA ALA A 256 -14.89 18.23 7.70
C ALA A 256 -16.08 17.33 8.06
N GLY A 257 -16.04 16.67 9.22
CA GLY A 257 -17.12 15.78 9.68
C GLY A 257 -16.88 14.32 9.32
N SER A 258 -17.76 13.69 8.55
CA SER A 258 -17.57 12.32 8.04
C SER A 258 -16.69 12.29 6.79
N ALA A 259 -16.12 11.12 6.48
CA ALA A 259 -15.33 10.95 5.26
C ALA A 259 -16.13 11.24 3.98
N GLY A 260 -17.41 10.88 3.95
CA GLY A 260 -18.29 11.18 2.82
C GLY A 260 -18.54 12.69 2.65
N GLU A 261 -18.71 13.43 3.76
CA GLU A 261 -18.85 14.89 3.72
C GLU A 261 -17.54 15.56 3.24
N LEU A 262 -16.38 15.10 3.69
CA LEU A 262 -15.09 15.58 3.18
C LEU A 262 -14.96 15.31 1.68
N GLY A 263 -15.35 14.10 1.23
CA GLY A 263 -15.36 13.75 -0.19
C GLY A 263 -16.21 14.71 -1.02
N ARG A 264 -17.40 15.07 -0.52
CA ARG A 264 -18.27 16.07 -1.15
C ARG A 264 -17.60 17.45 -1.21
N GLN A 265 -17.00 17.90 -0.10
CA GLN A 265 -16.28 19.19 -0.04
C GLN A 265 -15.10 19.26 -1.00
N ARG A 266 -14.49 18.12 -1.33
CA ARG A 266 -13.37 18.00 -2.27
C ARG A 266 -13.79 17.65 -3.69
N GLY A 267 -15.08 17.49 -3.96
CA GLY A 267 -15.60 17.15 -5.29
C GLY A 267 -15.33 15.71 -5.74
N LEU A 268 -14.99 14.81 -4.81
CA LEU A 268 -14.68 13.39 -5.11
C LEU A 268 -15.89 12.63 -5.68
N GLU A 269 -17.12 13.11 -5.43
CA GLU A 269 -18.36 12.55 -6.00
C GLU A 269 -18.37 12.49 -7.54
N GLN A 270 -17.54 13.30 -8.19
CA GLN A 270 -17.34 13.28 -9.64
C GLN A 270 -16.49 12.11 -10.09
N SER A 271 -15.78 11.44 -9.18
CA SER A 271 -14.93 10.29 -9.47
C SER A 271 -15.70 8.99 -9.36
N GLY A 272 -15.67 8.18 -10.43
CA GLY A 272 -16.28 6.85 -10.42
C GLY A 272 -15.69 5.92 -9.37
N PHE A 273 -14.40 6.06 -9.07
CA PHE A 273 -13.74 5.23 -8.06
C PHE A 273 -14.19 5.60 -6.63
N TRP A 274 -14.27 6.88 -6.30
CA TRP A 274 -14.81 7.31 -5.01
C TRP A 274 -16.23 6.78 -4.78
N ASN A 275 -17.08 6.87 -5.81
CA ASN A 275 -18.45 6.36 -5.74
C ASN A 275 -18.50 4.85 -5.46
N LYS A 276 -17.54 4.08 -5.99
CA LYS A 276 -17.39 2.64 -5.65
C LYS A 276 -16.96 2.44 -4.20
N LEU A 277 -15.98 3.21 -3.70
CA LEU A 277 -15.53 3.12 -2.31
C LEU A 277 -16.69 3.33 -1.33
N VAL A 278 -17.48 4.38 -1.51
CA VAL A 278 -18.60 4.70 -0.61
C VAL A 278 -19.79 3.75 -0.77
N ALA A 279 -19.94 3.11 -1.93
CA ALA A 279 -20.99 2.12 -2.18
C ALA A 279 -20.66 0.73 -1.59
N HIS A 280 -19.37 0.43 -1.38
CA HIS A 280 -18.89 -0.88 -0.93
C HIS A 280 -18.09 -0.80 0.39
N PRO A 281 -18.70 -0.31 1.51
CA PRO A 281 -18.00 -0.21 2.80
C PRO A 281 -17.77 -1.57 3.46
N ALA A 282 -18.46 -2.64 3.03
CA ALA A 282 -18.31 -4.02 3.50
C ALA A 282 -17.48 -4.85 2.52
N TYR A 283 -16.93 -5.97 2.99
CA TYR A 283 -16.13 -6.89 2.18
C TYR A 283 -17.02 -7.76 1.28
N ASP A 284 -17.73 -7.13 0.37
CA ASP A 284 -18.65 -7.78 -0.56
C ASP A 284 -17.95 -8.33 -1.82
N ALA A 285 -18.73 -8.75 -2.80
CA ALA A 285 -18.23 -9.31 -4.05
C ALA A 285 -17.33 -8.34 -4.83
N PHE A 286 -17.53 -7.01 -4.69
CA PHE A 286 -16.70 -6.00 -5.34
C PHE A 286 -15.23 -6.14 -4.91
N TRP A 287 -14.95 -6.26 -3.61
CA TRP A 287 -13.60 -6.44 -3.10
C TRP A 287 -13.06 -7.86 -3.33
N GLN A 288 -13.90 -8.87 -3.04
CA GLN A 288 -13.49 -10.28 -3.10
C GLN A 288 -13.04 -10.72 -4.49
N GLN A 289 -13.66 -10.19 -5.55
CA GLN A 289 -13.36 -10.55 -6.94
C GLN A 289 -12.08 -9.88 -7.47
N GLN A 290 -11.58 -8.86 -6.80
CA GLN A 290 -10.37 -8.13 -7.17
C GLN A 290 -9.14 -8.53 -6.33
N ALA A 291 -9.32 -9.23 -5.23
CA ALA A 291 -8.26 -9.62 -4.33
C ALA A 291 -7.24 -10.53 -5.02
N MET A 292 -6.01 -10.03 -5.23
CA MET A 292 -4.99 -10.73 -6.02
C MET A 292 -4.47 -12.00 -5.36
N ASP A 293 -4.44 -12.08 -4.04
CA ASP A 293 -4.13 -13.30 -3.30
C ASP A 293 -5.11 -14.43 -3.66
N LYS A 294 -6.40 -14.14 -3.71
CA LYS A 294 -7.46 -15.12 -4.07
C LYS A 294 -7.44 -15.48 -5.55
N ILE A 295 -7.12 -14.52 -6.41
CA ILE A 295 -6.99 -14.76 -7.85
C ILE A 295 -5.81 -15.68 -8.11
N LEU A 296 -4.63 -15.35 -7.59
CA LEU A 296 -3.40 -16.11 -7.82
C LEU A 296 -3.38 -17.47 -7.13
N ALA A 297 -4.10 -17.66 -6.01
CA ALA A 297 -4.28 -18.97 -5.39
C ALA A 297 -4.91 -20.02 -6.33
N ARG A 298 -5.54 -19.59 -7.41
CA ARG A 298 -6.20 -20.47 -8.42
C ARG A 298 -5.36 -20.62 -9.69
N GLN A 299 -4.18 -19.99 -9.74
CA GLN A 299 -3.30 -20.01 -10.91
C GLN A 299 -2.08 -20.92 -10.67
N PRO A 300 -1.54 -21.57 -11.70
CA PRO A 300 -0.28 -22.28 -11.57
C PRO A 300 0.88 -21.30 -11.39
N VAL A 301 1.83 -21.64 -10.51
CA VAL A 301 3.07 -20.87 -10.35
C VAL A 301 4.04 -21.26 -11.47
N THR A 302 4.11 -20.48 -12.53
CA THR A 302 4.95 -20.76 -13.71
C THR A 302 6.15 -19.83 -13.83
N VAL A 303 6.07 -18.63 -13.25
CA VAL A 303 7.10 -17.58 -13.32
C VAL A 303 7.80 -17.46 -11.98
N PRO A 304 9.14 -17.48 -11.92
CA PRO A 304 9.90 -17.12 -10.71
C PRO A 304 9.48 -15.75 -10.20
N THR A 305 9.02 -15.69 -8.95
CA THR A 305 8.42 -14.52 -8.33
C THR A 305 9.10 -14.20 -7.00
N LEU A 306 9.70 -13.02 -6.88
CA LEU A 306 10.30 -12.50 -5.67
C LEU A 306 9.36 -11.44 -5.06
N LEU A 307 8.61 -11.83 -4.05
CA LEU A 307 7.76 -10.95 -3.26
C LEU A 307 8.62 -10.15 -2.28
N VAL A 308 8.40 -8.84 -2.20
CA VAL A 308 9.14 -7.96 -1.28
C VAL A 308 8.16 -7.29 -0.33
N HIS A 309 8.44 -7.41 0.96
CA HIS A 309 7.64 -6.89 2.06
C HIS A 309 8.45 -5.95 2.94
N SER A 310 7.91 -4.80 3.24
CA SER A 310 8.46 -3.84 4.19
C SER A 310 7.74 -3.96 5.54
N LEU A 311 8.49 -4.19 6.63
CA LEU A 311 7.93 -4.42 7.97
C LEU A 311 7.25 -3.19 8.57
N TRP A 312 7.58 -1.99 8.10
CA TRP A 312 6.94 -0.71 8.48
C TRP A 312 6.33 -0.02 7.26
N ASP A 313 5.65 -0.80 6.41
CA ASP A 313 4.92 -0.24 5.29
C ASP A 313 3.69 0.52 5.79
N ALA A 314 3.68 1.83 5.55
CA ALA A 314 2.56 2.68 5.92
C ALA A 314 1.38 2.59 4.94
N GLU A 315 1.47 1.82 3.85
CA GLU A 315 0.48 1.77 2.76
C GLU A 315 0.00 0.33 2.46
N ASP A 316 0.87 -0.54 1.95
CA ASP A 316 0.51 -1.87 1.47
C ASP A 316 1.15 -2.99 2.31
N ILE A 317 0.87 -2.99 3.62
CA ILE A 317 1.49 -3.93 4.57
C ILE A 317 0.92 -5.35 4.49
N TYR A 318 -0.26 -5.52 3.92
CA TYR A 318 -0.94 -6.81 3.81
C TYR A 318 -0.44 -7.63 2.61
N GLY A 319 -0.19 -6.97 1.47
CA GLY A 319 -0.19 -7.57 0.16
C GLY A 319 0.82 -8.69 -0.09
N ALA A 320 2.12 -8.44 0.09
CA ALA A 320 3.17 -9.42 -0.26
C ALA A 320 3.05 -10.73 0.55
N ILE A 321 2.71 -10.62 1.83
CA ILE A 321 2.52 -11.78 2.72
C ILE A 321 1.28 -12.56 2.36
N ALA A 322 0.19 -11.89 2.02
CA ALA A 322 -1.05 -12.54 1.59
C ALA A 322 -0.85 -13.35 0.30
N VAL A 323 -0.15 -12.76 -0.69
CA VAL A 323 0.20 -13.49 -1.92
C VAL A 323 1.13 -14.66 -1.64
N TYR A 324 2.17 -14.47 -0.81
CA TYR A 324 3.06 -15.58 -0.45
C TYR A 324 2.30 -16.76 0.17
N LYS A 325 1.44 -16.49 1.15
CA LYS A 325 0.58 -17.52 1.78
C LYS A 325 -0.33 -18.21 0.76
N ALA A 326 -0.83 -17.48 -0.23
CA ALA A 326 -1.76 -17.97 -1.23
C ALA A 326 -1.09 -18.88 -2.28
N ILE A 327 0.10 -18.51 -2.78
CA ILE A 327 0.73 -19.22 -3.91
C ILE A 327 1.81 -20.22 -3.49
N LYS A 328 2.46 -20.03 -2.33
CA LYS A 328 3.53 -20.94 -1.86
C LYS A 328 3.10 -22.39 -1.74
N PRO A 329 1.88 -22.74 -1.27
CA PRO A 329 1.42 -24.14 -1.23
C PRO A 329 1.32 -24.80 -2.60
N HIS A 330 1.24 -24.03 -3.69
CA HIS A 330 1.16 -24.50 -5.08
C HIS A 330 2.53 -24.49 -5.80
N ASP A 331 3.56 -23.99 -5.14
CA ASP A 331 4.92 -23.87 -5.68
C ASP A 331 5.68 -25.19 -5.62
N LYS A 332 5.52 -26.02 -6.66
CA LYS A 332 6.19 -27.34 -6.78
C LYS A 332 7.65 -27.23 -7.22
N ASP A 333 8.00 -26.14 -7.89
CA ASP A 333 9.30 -25.99 -8.57
C ASP A 333 10.25 -25.02 -7.86
N GLY A 334 9.88 -24.51 -6.65
CA GLY A 334 10.70 -23.56 -5.90
C GLY A 334 10.82 -22.20 -6.57
N LYS A 335 9.74 -21.70 -7.17
CA LYS A 335 9.70 -20.43 -7.91
C LYS A 335 9.22 -19.24 -7.08
N VAL A 336 8.71 -19.47 -5.87
CA VAL A 336 8.20 -18.41 -4.99
C VAL A 336 9.23 -18.08 -3.92
N PHE A 337 9.71 -16.84 -3.97
CA PHE A 337 10.68 -16.26 -3.05
C PHE A 337 10.06 -15.10 -2.28
N LEU A 338 10.57 -14.83 -1.09
CA LEU A 338 10.09 -13.75 -0.24
C LEU A 338 11.26 -13.01 0.42
N THR A 339 11.21 -11.70 0.40
CA THR A 339 12.06 -10.84 1.24
C THR A 339 11.22 -10.05 2.21
N LEU A 340 11.68 -9.96 3.48
CA LEU A 340 11.14 -9.05 4.48
C LEU A 340 12.28 -8.13 4.93
N GLY A 341 12.11 -6.82 4.73
CA GLY A 341 13.10 -5.83 5.14
C GLY A 341 12.55 -4.81 6.12
N PRO A 342 13.43 -4.14 6.89
CA PRO A 342 13.05 -3.18 7.92
C PRO A 342 12.75 -1.80 7.31
N TRP A 343 11.99 -1.77 6.25
CA TRP A 343 11.78 -0.58 5.42
C TRP A 343 10.39 0.01 5.60
N VAL A 344 10.26 1.24 5.11
CA VAL A 344 8.99 1.90 4.79
C VAL A 344 8.48 1.46 3.42
N HIS A 345 7.32 1.96 3.02
CA HIS A 345 6.81 1.79 1.66
C HIS A 345 7.84 2.22 0.61
N GLY A 346 8.22 1.31 -0.29
CA GLY A 346 9.24 1.57 -1.31
C GLY A 346 10.70 1.65 -0.84
N GLY A 347 10.97 1.58 0.47
CA GLY A 347 12.32 1.81 1.00
C GLY A 347 13.38 0.77 0.60
N ALA A 348 13.02 -0.34 -0.03
CA ALA A 348 13.95 -1.36 -0.52
C ALA A 348 14.93 -0.84 -1.59
N ILE A 349 14.55 0.22 -2.32
CA ILE A 349 15.39 0.80 -3.39
C ILE A 349 16.15 2.06 -2.94
N GLU A 350 16.01 2.46 -1.69
CA GLU A 350 16.63 3.65 -1.11
C GLU A 350 17.82 3.28 -0.19
N ASN A 351 18.15 4.14 0.76
CA ASN A 351 19.10 3.84 1.83
C ASN A 351 18.37 3.26 3.04
N GLY A 352 18.65 2.00 3.35
CA GLY A 352 18.02 1.25 4.44
C GLY A 352 18.82 1.22 5.74
N ALA A 353 19.73 2.16 6.00
CA ALA A 353 20.56 2.17 7.20
C ALA A 353 19.79 2.59 8.47
N THR A 354 18.73 3.39 8.29
CA THR A 354 17.94 3.94 9.39
C THR A 354 16.45 3.98 9.05
N LEU A 355 15.61 4.05 10.09
CA LEU A 355 14.19 4.35 9.99
C LEU A 355 13.76 5.19 11.19
N GLY A 356 13.52 6.49 10.98
CA GLY A 356 13.28 7.42 12.08
C GLY A 356 14.44 7.40 13.09
N ALA A 357 14.14 7.04 14.34
CA ALA A 357 15.16 6.91 15.39
C ALA A 357 15.93 5.57 15.32
N LEU A 358 15.43 4.60 14.58
CA LEU A 358 16.06 3.27 14.50
C LEU A 358 17.32 3.29 13.64
N ARG A 359 18.33 2.52 14.06
CA ARG A 359 19.59 2.32 13.34
C ARG A 359 19.84 0.82 13.18
N PHE A 360 20.06 0.37 11.96
CA PHE A 360 20.20 -1.06 11.66
C PHE A 360 21.66 -1.52 11.58
N GLY A 361 22.62 -0.59 11.67
CA GLY A 361 24.05 -0.91 11.67
C GLY A 361 24.65 -1.15 10.27
N SER A 362 23.83 -1.25 9.24
CA SER A 362 24.22 -1.39 7.83
C SER A 362 23.11 -0.88 6.93
N ASP A 363 23.44 -0.59 5.66
CA ASP A 363 22.41 -0.31 4.65
C ASP A 363 21.74 -1.63 4.24
N THR A 364 20.55 -1.86 4.81
CA THR A 364 19.78 -3.09 4.59
C THR A 364 19.18 -3.14 3.19
N ALA A 365 18.87 -2.01 2.58
CA ALA A 365 18.33 -1.95 1.23
C ALA A 365 19.41 -2.23 0.19
N LEU A 366 20.62 -1.69 0.36
CA LEU A 366 21.75 -2.01 -0.49
C LEU A 366 22.11 -3.52 -0.41
N TYR A 367 22.12 -4.09 0.82
CA TYR A 367 22.32 -5.54 0.98
C TYR A 367 21.30 -6.33 0.15
N TRP A 368 20.01 -6.00 0.26
CA TRP A 368 18.98 -6.71 -0.50
C TRP A 368 19.17 -6.56 -2.01
N ARG A 369 19.46 -5.36 -2.49
CA ARG A 369 19.68 -5.13 -3.93
C ARG A 369 20.85 -5.94 -4.46
N GLN A 370 21.97 -5.97 -3.75
CA GLN A 370 23.19 -6.66 -4.21
C GLN A 370 23.17 -8.18 -3.97
N GLU A 371 22.65 -8.64 -2.81
CA GLU A 371 22.72 -10.04 -2.41
C GLU A 371 21.46 -10.86 -2.79
N VAL A 372 20.35 -10.20 -3.14
CA VAL A 372 19.09 -10.88 -3.46
C VAL A 372 18.58 -10.49 -4.85
N LEU A 373 18.30 -9.20 -5.09
CA LEU A 373 17.69 -8.76 -6.35
C LEU A 373 18.61 -8.98 -7.54
N LYS A 374 19.86 -8.55 -7.46
CA LYS A 374 20.84 -8.65 -8.54
C LYS A 374 21.10 -10.10 -8.98
N PRO A 375 21.42 -11.06 -8.09
CA PRO A 375 21.59 -12.45 -8.50
C PRO A 375 20.28 -13.09 -8.99
N PHE A 376 19.14 -12.72 -8.43
CA PHE A 376 17.83 -13.19 -8.88
C PHE A 376 17.54 -12.78 -10.33
N LEU A 377 17.72 -11.51 -10.66
CA LEU A 377 17.54 -11.02 -12.02
C LEU A 377 18.57 -11.63 -12.99
N ALA A 378 19.84 -11.72 -12.59
CA ALA A 378 20.88 -12.31 -13.43
C ALA A 378 20.53 -13.76 -13.81
N ARG A 379 20.10 -14.57 -12.85
CA ARG A 379 19.74 -15.97 -13.06
C ARG A 379 18.62 -16.15 -14.08
N TYR A 380 17.61 -15.32 -14.05
CA TYR A 380 16.40 -15.52 -14.87
C TYR A 380 16.33 -14.63 -16.10
N LEU A 381 16.88 -13.40 -16.08
CA LEU A 381 16.87 -12.50 -17.23
C LEU A 381 18.09 -12.64 -18.15
N LYS A 382 19.27 -12.95 -17.57
CA LYS A 382 20.48 -13.22 -18.37
C LYS A 382 20.66 -14.70 -18.70
N ASP A 383 19.84 -15.58 -18.09
CA ASP A 383 20.02 -17.03 -18.14
C ASP A 383 21.37 -17.48 -17.56
N ASP A 384 21.85 -16.75 -16.56
CA ASP A 384 23.14 -17.00 -15.94
C ASP A 384 22.97 -18.05 -14.83
N ALA A 385 23.20 -19.31 -15.20
CA ALA A 385 23.16 -20.42 -14.24
C ALA A 385 24.26 -20.32 -13.17
N SER A 386 25.32 -19.53 -13.39
CA SER A 386 26.41 -19.30 -12.43
C SER A 386 26.05 -18.26 -11.37
N ALA A 387 25.02 -17.45 -11.59
CA ALA A 387 24.54 -16.49 -10.61
C ALA A 387 24.18 -17.20 -9.29
N PRO A 388 24.58 -16.67 -8.12
CA PRO A 388 24.28 -17.30 -6.84
C PRO A 388 22.79 -17.57 -6.67
N ALA A 389 22.45 -18.76 -6.16
CA ALA A 389 21.08 -19.05 -5.78
C ALA A 389 20.72 -18.26 -4.52
N ILE A 390 19.59 -17.58 -4.56
CA ILE A 390 19.06 -16.89 -3.37
C ILE A 390 18.29 -17.88 -2.48
N ALA A 391 18.22 -17.59 -1.19
CA ALA A 391 17.39 -18.37 -0.27
C ALA A 391 15.90 -18.22 -0.62
N PRO A 392 15.05 -19.23 -0.38
CA PRO A 392 13.60 -19.11 -0.58
C PRO A 392 12.99 -17.93 0.18
N VAL A 393 13.50 -17.65 1.38
CA VAL A 393 13.13 -16.48 2.17
C VAL A 393 14.39 -15.79 2.71
N THR A 394 14.46 -14.47 2.54
CA THR A 394 15.49 -13.63 3.14
C THR A 394 14.78 -12.59 4.02
N ALA A 395 14.91 -12.70 5.34
CA ALA A 395 14.18 -11.87 6.29
C ALA A 395 15.12 -11.13 7.23
N PHE A 396 14.91 -9.84 7.41
CA PHE A 396 15.61 -9.05 8.41
C PHE A 396 14.96 -9.25 9.78
N GLU A 397 15.76 -9.61 10.77
CA GLU A 397 15.37 -9.80 12.16
C GLU A 397 15.66 -8.51 12.91
N THR A 398 14.63 -7.78 13.23
CA THR A 398 14.73 -6.53 14.01
C THR A 398 14.99 -6.81 15.50
N GLY A 399 15.55 -5.87 16.22
CA GLY A 399 16.06 -6.09 17.57
C GLY A 399 17.51 -6.57 17.55
N THR A 400 17.81 -7.72 16.93
CA THR A 400 19.20 -8.18 16.68
C THR A 400 19.82 -7.56 15.46
N ASN A 401 19.04 -6.98 14.56
CA ASN A 401 19.45 -6.32 13.32
C ASN A 401 20.28 -7.21 12.40
N GLN A 402 19.77 -8.40 12.10
CA GLN A 402 20.49 -9.39 11.28
C GLN A 402 19.63 -9.94 10.15
N TRP A 403 20.23 -10.12 8.98
CA TRP A 403 19.62 -10.86 7.90
C TRP A 403 19.63 -12.37 8.20
N ARG A 404 18.50 -13.04 7.94
CA ARG A 404 18.31 -14.48 8.07
C ARG A 404 17.92 -15.06 6.72
N LYS A 405 18.60 -16.13 6.32
CA LYS A 405 18.24 -16.94 5.15
C LYS A 405 17.46 -18.15 5.63
N LEU A 406 16.21 -18.28 5.20
CA LEU A 406 15.25 -19.25 5.71
C LEU A 406 14.74 -20.13 4.55
N SER A 407 14.32 -21.35 4.86
CA SER A 407 13.70 -22.26 3.89
C SER A 407 12.21 -21.92 3.63
N SER A 408 11.55 -21.28 4.58
CA SER A 408 10.14 -20.90 4.50
C SER A 408 9.81 -19.72 5.41
N TRP A 409 8.64 -19.12 5.25
CA TRP A 409 8.06 -18.12 6.12
C TRP A 409 6.72 -18.61 6.67
N PRO A 410 6.42 -18.43 7.97
CA PRO A 410 7.30 -17.82 8.99
C PRO A 410 8.47 -18.72 9.37
N SER A 411 9.47 -18.12 10.07
CA SER A 411 10.70 -18.82 10.50
C SER A 411 10.37 -20.07 11.33
N GLY A 412 11.00 -21.18 11.00
CA GLY A 412 10.79 -22.46 11.67
C GLY A 412 9.73 -23.38 11.05
N CYS A 413 8.94 -22.89 10.08
CA CYS A 413 7.93 -23.68 9.38
C CYS A 413 8.45 -24.21 8.04
N ALA A 414 9.49 -25.03 8.06
CA ALA A 414 9.99 -25.68 6.84
C ALA A 414 9.11 -26.85 6.38
N ASP A 415 8.41 -27.48 7.31
CA ASP A 415 7.44 -28.55 7.08
C ASP A 415 6.24 -28.31 8.01
N THR A 416 5.01 -28.45 7.49
CA THR A 416 3.77 -28.25 8.24
C THR A 416 3.62 -29.16 9.47
N LYS A 417 4.44 -30.20 9.59
CA LYS A 417 4.45 -31.15 10.71
C LYS A 417 5.47 -30.83 11.82
N ALA A 418 6.41 -29.90 11.60
CA ALA A 418 7.51 -29.60 12.51
C ALA A 418 7.75 -28.08 12.66
N CYS A 419 6.68 -27.27 12.71
CA CYS A 419 6.82 -25.83 12.91
C CYS A 419 7.36 -25.55 14.33
N ALA A 420 8.52 -24.90 14.42
CA ALA A 420 9.11 -24.47 15.69
C ALA A 420 8.45 -23.20 16.28
N ILE A 421 7.39 -22.69 15.61
CA ILE A 421 6.61 -21.56 16.11
C ILE A 421 5.51 -22.10 17.01
N LYS A 422 5.51 -21.63 18.26
CA LYS A 422 4.43 -21.89 19.21
C LYS A 422 3.67 -20.62 19.48
N PRO A 423 2.36 -20.60 19.28
CA PRO A 423 1.53 -19.51 19.76
C PRO A 423 1.63 -19.42 21.29
N VAL A 424 2.06 -18.28 21.78
CA VAL A 424 2.12 -17.98 23.22
C VAL A 424 1.21 -16.79 23.49
N ALA A 425 0.27 -16.96 24.42
CA ALA A 425 -0.62 -15.87 24.80
C ALA A 425 0.12 -14.82 25.63
N LEU A 426 0.00 -13.56 25.24
CA LEU A 426 0.33 -12.40 26.06
C LEU A 426 -0.99 -11.87 26.63
N HIS A 427 -1.31 -12.28 27.87
CA HIS A 427 -2.57 -11.97 28.53
C HIS A 427 -2.62 -10.51 28.98
N LEU A 428 -3.79 -9.87 28.82
CA LEU A 428 -4.09 -8.52 29.29
C LEU A 428 -4.71 -8.62 30.70
N ALA A 429 -3.89 -8.45 31.74
CA ALA A 429 -4.27 -8.74 33.10
C ALA A 429 -4.56 -7.46 33.94
N ALA A 430 -5.16 -7.65 35.09
CA ALA A 430 -5.47 -6.57 36.05
C ALA A 430 -4.24 -5.72 36.41
N GLY A 431 -4.46 -4.42 36.63
CA GLY A 431 -3.42 -3.48 37.02
C GLY A 431 -2.47 -3.14 35.87
N ASP A 432 -3.01 -3.04 34.65
CA ASP A 432 -2.27 -2.65 33.46
C ASP A 432 -1.09 -3.61 33.12
N LYS A 433 -1.22 -4.88 33.47
CA LYS A 433 -0.19 -5.90 33.27
C LYS A 433 -0.40 -6.70 31.98
N ALA A 434 0.70 -6.94 31.25
CA ALA A 434 0.77 -7.94 30.20
C ALA A 434 1.58 -9.14 30.72
N VAL A 435 1.01 -10.35 30.65
CA VAL A 435 1.64 -11.58 31.19
C VAL A 435 1.87 -12.56 30.05
N LEU A 436 3.14 -12.87 29.79
CA LEU A 436 3.53 -13.80 28.73
C LEU A 436 3.39 -15.26 29.20
N GLY A 437 2.50 -16.01 28.56
CA GLY A 437 2.20 -17.39 28.94
C GLY A 437 1.41 -17.49 30.27
N GLY A 438 1.24 -18.71 30.77
CA GLY A 438 0.51 -18.95 32.01
C GLY A 438 -1.01 -19.01 31.83
N ALA A 439 -1.74 -18.91 32.96
CA ALA A 439 -3.19 -18.91 32.99
C ALA A 439 -3.73 -17.48 32.91
N ALA A 440 -4.83 -17.28 32.18
CA ALA A 440 -5.55 -16.01 32.16
C ALA A 440 -6.17 -15.71 33.54
N ASP A 441 -6.14 -14.44 33.95
CA ASP A 441 -7.06 -13.95 34.97
C ASP A 441 -8.36 -13.57 34.30
N ASP A 442 -9.38 -14.43 34.40
CA ASP A 442 -10.66 -14.23 33.71
C ASP A 442 -11.57 -13.19 34.40
N LYS A 443 -11.10 -12.55 35.46
CA LYS A 443 -11.94 -11.66 36.26
C LYS A 443 -11.57 -10.19 36.03
N GLY A 444 -12.60 -9.40 35.69
CA GLY A 444 -12.46 -7.96 35.60
C GLY A 444 -12.21 -7.43 34.18
N TYR A 445 -12.01 -6.14 34.11
CA TYR A 445 -11.75 -5.40 32.86
C TYR A 445 -11.07 -4.08 33.17
N GLU A 446 -10.34 -3.54 32.21
CA GLU A 446 -9.95 -2.13 32.15
C GLU A 446 -11.00 -1.33 31.35
N GLU A 447 -11.30 -0.11 31.80
CA GLU A 447 -12.35 0.73 31.22
C GLU A 447 -11.79 2.08 30.78
N TYR A 448 -12.20 2.55 29.60
CA TYR A 448 -11.92 3.90 29.14
C TYR A 448 -13.11 4.50 28.39
N VAL A 449 -13.13 5.82 28.26
CA VAL A 449 -14.15 6.53 27.48
C VAL A 449 -13.58 6.93 26.13
N SER A 450 -14.17 6.42 25.06
CA SER A 450 -13.88 6.86 23.70
C SER A 450 -14.83 8.00 23.31
N ASP A 451 -14.24 9.15 22.93
CA ASP A 451 -14.98 10.34 22.54
C ASP A 451 -14.70 10.68 21.05
N PRO A 452 -15.65 10.47 20.14
CA PRO A 452 -15.46 10.85 18.74
C PRO A 452 -15.23 12.35 18.49
N ALA A 453 -15.48 13.21 19.49
CA ALA A 453 -15.13 14.64 19.41
C ALA A 453 -13.65 14.91 19.71
N LYS A 454 -12.95 13.93 20.30
CA LYS A 454 -11.52 13.99 20.65
C LYS A 454 -10.86 12.64 20.39
N PRO A 455 -10.89 12.13 19.14
CA PRO A 455 -10.34 10.82 18.83
C PRO A 455 -8.84 10.78 19.11
N VAL A 456 -8.32 9.60 19.45
CA VAL A 456 -6.88 9.38 19.64
C VAL A 456 -6.17 9.61 18.31
N PRO A 457 -5.19 10.52 18.24
CA PRO A 457 -4.45 10.76 17.00
C PRO A 457 -3.54 9.56 16.69
N PHE A 458 -3.28 9.33 15.39
CA PHE A 458 -2.43 8.20 14.98
C PHE A 458 -0.94 8.46 15.23
N ARG A 459 -0.55 9.72 15.33
CA ARG A 459 0.79 10.19 15.68
C ARG A 459 0.70 11.52 16.41
N GLN A 460 1.82 11.96 16.95
CA GLN A 460 1.93 13.25 17.66
C GLN A 460 1.42 14.41 16.81
N ARG A 461 0.66 15.32 17.43
CA ARG A 461 0.18 16.56 16.81
C ARG A 461 1.23 17.69 16.95
N PRO A 462 1.30 18.62 16.00
CA PRO A 462 0.49 18.72 14.78
C PRO A 462 0.82 17.63 13.77
N ILE A 463 -0.20 17.09 13.10
CA ILE A 463 -0.04 16.09 12.04
C ILE A 463 0.13 16.83 10.71
N PRO A 464 1.32 16.80 10.09
CA PRO A 464 1.53 17.44 8.81
C PRO A 464 0.72 16.76 7.71
N PRO A 465 0.41 17.45 6.61
CA PRO A 465 -0.28 16.86 5.48
C PRO A 465 0.41 15.61 4.94
N TYR A 466 -0.41 14.67 4.47
CA TYR A 466 0.10 13.48 3.78
C TYR A 466 1.09 13.85 2.67
N GLY A 467 2.20 13.14 2.60
CA GLY A 467 3.21 13.33 1.55
C GLY A 467 4.59 12.84 1.96
N TYR A 468 5.51 12.93 1.00
CA TYR A 468 6.87 12.37 1.07
C TYR A 468 7.96 13.45 1.11
N ASP A 469 7.61 14.71 1.04
CA ASP A 469 8.57 15.83 1.02
C ASP A 469 9.02 16.19 2.44
N GLU A 470 10.12 15.61 2.89
CA GLU A 470 10.69 15.89 4.22
C GLU A 470 11.08 17.36 4.42
N ALA A 471 11.47 18.07 3.36
CA ALA A 471 11.76 19.49 3.44
C ALA A 471 10.54 20.33 3.81
N LYS A 472 9.34 19.82 3.51
CA LYS A 472 8.07 20.38 3.95
C LYS A 472 7.56 19.80 5.28
N GLY A 473 8.37 19.00 5.97
CA GLY A 473 8.00 18.33 7.21
C GLY A 473 7.06 17.14 7.01
N GLN A 474 6.89 16.66 5.78
CA GLN A 474 6.07 15.49 5.48
C GLN A 474 6.84 14.23 5.81
N THR A 475 6.45 13.54 6.86
CA THR A 475 7.13 12.34 7.38
C THR A 475 6.21 11.12 7.36
N TRP A 476 5.26 11.10 6.41
CA TRP A 476 4.30 10.01 6.25
C TRP A 476 4.96 8.62 6.18
N PRO A 477 6.03 8.39 5.40
CA PRO A 477 6.52 7.02 5.24
C PRO A 477 6.96 6.36 6.54
N ARG A 478 7.44 7.13 7.52
CA ARG A 478 8.08 6.59 8.74
C ARG A 478 7.24 6.65 10.02
N TRP A 479 5.97 7.08 9.95
CA TRP A 479 5.13 7.28 11.14
C TRP A 479 4.93 6.00 11.97
N LEU A 480 4.97 4.82 11.34
CA LEU A 480 4.87 3.52 12.04
C LEU A 480 6.02 3.28 13.03
N ALA A 481 7.16 3.96 12.83
CA ALA A 481 8.29 3.90 13.76
C ALA A 481 8.31 5.06 14.77
N ASP A 482 7.29 5.94 14.80
CA ASP A 482 7.20 7.01 15.78
C ASP A 482 7.03 6.46 17.21
N ASP A 483 7.62 7.15 18.18
CA ASP A 483 7.54 6.81 19.60
C ASP A 483 6.10 6.85 20.12
N GLN A 484 5.64 5.77 20.73
CA GLN A 484 4.27 5.61 21.24
C GLN A 484 4.07 6.10 22.67
N ARG A 485 5.08 6.72 23.32
CA ARG A 485 4.99 7.20 24.72
C ARG A 485 3.87 8.20 24.95
N GLU A 486 3.56 9.05 23.96
CA GLU A 486 2.46 10.01 24.05
C GLU A 486 1.09 9.33 24.27
N PHE A 487 0.95 8.10 23.80
CA PHE A 487 -0.33 7.37 23.85
C PHE A 487 -0.46 6.49 25.08
N SER A 488 0.63 6.00 25.65
CA SER A 488 0.61 5.07 26.80
C SER A 488 0.07 5.66 28.09
N GLY A 489 0.11 6.99 28.24
CA GLY A 489 -0.41 7.70 29.43
C GLY A 489 -1.79 8.32 29.26
N ARG A 490 -2.48 8.06 28.12
CA ARG A 490 -3.80 8.65 27.86
C ARG A 490 -4.91 7.88 28.57
N THR A 491 -5.92 8.61 29.05
CA THR A 491 -7.10 8.03 29.71
C THR A 491 -8.10 7.39 28.76
N ASP A 492 -7.90 7.52 27.44
CA ASP A 492 -8.70 6.93 26.37
C ASP A 492 -7.95 5.82 25.61
N VAL A 493 -6.85 5.31 26.20
CA VAL A 493 -6.05 4.18 25.72
C VAL A 493 -5.81 3.22 26.88
N ALA A 494 -6.26 1.97 26.75
CA ALA A 494 -5.89 0.92 27.70
C ALA A 494 -4.48 0.41 27.36
N THR A 495 -3.59 0.42 28.35
CA THR A 495 -2.17 0.07 28.18
C THR A 495 -1.78 -1.04 29.13
N PHE A 496 -1.24 -2.15 28.59
CA PHE A 496 -0.80 -3.32 29.35
C PHE A 496 0.67 -3.57 29.11
N VAL A 497 1.48 -3.69 30.18
CA VAL A 497 2.95 -3.75 30.10
C VAL A 497 3.47 -4.98 30.84
N SER A 498 4.38 -5.74 30.21
CA SER A 498 5.03 -6.88 30.85
C SER A 498 6.04 -6.42 31.92
N ASP A 499 6.45 -7.35 32.77
CA ASP A 499 7.68 -7.18 33.53
C ASP A 499 8.88 -7.08 32.59
N VAL A 500 10.02 -6.60 33.10
CA VAL A 500 11.28 -6.54 32.36
C VAL A 500 11.69 -7.95 31.93
N LEU A 501 11.97 -8.12 30.65
CA LEU A 501 12.39 -9.39 30.09
C LEU A 501 13.80 -9.74 30.61
N SER A 502 13.95 -10.92 31.17
CA SER A 502 15.25 -11.49 31.57
C SER A 502 15.94 -12.29 30.46
N ALA A 503 15.17 -12.70 29.46
CA ALA A 503 15.64 -13.46 28.30
C ALA A 503 15.00 -12.90 27.02
N PRO A 504 15.62 -13.08 25.85
CA PRO A 504 15.04 -12.60 24.60
C PRO A 504 13.75 -13.36 24.26
N VAL A 505 12.77 -12.65 23.71
CA VAL A 505 11.54 -13.21 23.14
C VAL A 505 11.53 -12.93 21.65
N LYS A 506 11.71 -13.96 20.83
CA LYS A 506 11.67 -13.85 19.38
C LYS A 506 10.29 -14.21 18.84
N ILE A 507 9.75 -13.34 17.99
CA ILE A 507 8.53 -13.60 17.24
C ILE A 507 8.81 -13.62 15.74
N SER A 508 8.12 -14.49 15.00
CA SER A 508 8.24 -14.58 13.54
C SER A 508 6.89 -15.01 12.97
N GLY A 509 6.24 -14.11 12.24
CA GLY A 509 4.91 -14.32 11.68
C GLY A 509 3.89 -13.28 12.15
N GLU A 510 2.62 -13.63 12.11
CA GLU A 510 1.48 -12.75 12.35
C GLU A 510 1.00 -12.87 13.81
N PRO A 511 1.15 -11.81 14.64
CA PRO A 511 0.49 -11.79 15.94
C PRO A 511 -1.02 -11.72 15.75
N ILE A 512 -1.80 -12.31 16.68
CA ILE A 512 -3.26 -12.33 16.58
C ILE A 512 -3.87 -11.72 17.82
N ALA A 513 -4.59 -10.61 17.66
CA ALA A 513 -5.39 -10.03 18.72
C ALA A 513 -6.64 -10.89 18.98
N SER A 514 -6.85 -11.29 20.21
CA SER A 514 -8.02 -12.02 20.69
C SER A 514 -8.63 -11.25 21.87
N LEU A 515 -9.50 -10.28 21.54
CA LEU A 515 -10.11 -9.40 22.51
C LEU A 515 -11.49 -9.93 22.94
N VAL A 516 -11.75 -9.89 24.23
CA VAL A 516 -13.09 -9.88 24.79
C VAL A 516 -13.36 -8.44 25.21
N ALA A 517 -14.26 -7.76 24.51
CA ALA A 517 -14.49 -6.34 24.69
C ALA A 517 -15.96 -5.97 24.63
N SER A 518 -16.37 -4.89 25.30
CA SER A 518 -17.71 -4.33 25.21
C SER A 518 -17.69 -2.83 25.03
N THR A 519 -18.72 -2.30 24.41
CA THR A 519 -18.99 -0.87 24.28
C THR A 519 -20.36 -0.53 24.81
N SER A 520 -20.54 0.65 25.40
CA SER A 520 -21.89 1.17 25.73
C SER A 520 -22.64 1.67 24.49
N GLY A 521 -21.95 1.79 23.33
CA GLY A 521 -22.53 2.13 22.03
C GLY A 521 -23.07 0.92 21.27
N THR A 522 -23.45 1.14 20.03
CA THR A 522 -23.91 0.08 19.09
C THR A 522 -22.94 -0.17 17.93
N ASP A 523 -21.79 0.49 17.94
CA ASP A 523 -20.63 0.27 17.09
C ASP A 523 -19.35 0.69 17.82
N SER A 524 -18.19 0.19 17.41
CA SER A 524 -16.89 0.58 17.92
C SER A 524 -15.79 0.06 17.01
N ASP A 525 -14.63 0.71 17.03
CA ASP A 525 -13.41 0.18 16.45
C ASP A 525 -12.47 -0.29 17.57
N TRP A 526 -11.63 -1.27 17.26
CA TRP A 526 -10.61 -1.82 18.14
C TRP A 526 -9.25 -1.74 17.44
N VAL A 527 -8.39 -0.84 17.91
CA VAL A 527 -6.99 -0.74 17.49
C VAL A 527 -6.15 -1.47 18.50
N VAL A 528 -5.32 -2.40 18.06
CA VAL A 528 -4.36 -3.12 18.91
C VAL A 528 -2.96 -2.85 18.42
N LYS A 529 -2.08 -2.40 19.31
CA LYS A 529 -0.67 -2.15 19.03
C LYS A 529 0.18 -3.07 19.88
N LEU A 530 1.10 -3.80 19.27
CA LEU A 530 2.16 -4.56 19.93
C LEU A 530 3.44 -3.73 19.88
N ILE A 531 4.00 -3.43 21.03
CA ILE A 531 5.06 -2.43 21.19
C ILE A 531 6.25 -3.04 21.94
N ASP A 532 7.46 -2.77 21.46
CA ASP A 532 8.71 -3.01 22.19
C ASP A 532 9.09 -1.76 22.98
N VAL A 533 9.10 -1.88 24.31
CA VAL A 533 9.50 -0.79 25.22
C VAL A 533 10.97 -0.97 25.57
N TYR A 534 11.77 -0.02 25.13
CA TYR A 534 13.20 0.00 25.41
C TYR A 534 13.50 0.25 26.89
N PRO A 535 14.68 -0.14 27.38
CA PRO A 535 15.13 0.22 28.73
C PRO A 535 15.14 1.74 28.92
N ASP A 536 14.91 2.21 30.18
CA ASP A 536 14.89 3.64 30.49
C ASP A 536 16.18 4.38 30.12
N GLN A 537 17.29 3.65 30.03
CA GLN A 537 18.58 4.18 29.61
C GLN A 537 19.22 3.28 28.54
N VAL A 538 19.55 3.88 27.41
CA VAL A 538 20.28 3.23 26.30
C VAL A 538 21.58 4.02 26.07
N ALA A 539 22.67 3.55 26.64
CA ALA A 539 23.94 4.29 26.67
C ALA A 539 24.48 4.60 25.25
N SER A 540 24.31 3.68 24.28
CA SER A 540 24.74 3.87 22.89
C SER A 540 23.88 4.86 22.11
N GLN A 541 22.64 5.10 22.54
CA GLN A 541 21.68 5.98 21.89
C GLN A 541 20.70 6.53 22.93
N PRO A 542 21.06 7.57 23.71
CA PRO A 542 20.25 8.07 24.84
C PRO A 542 18.81 8.47 24.46
N ALA A 543 18.58 8.91 23.22
CA ALA A 543 17.25 9.26 22.72
C ALA A 543 16.29 8.06 22.65
N MET A 544 16.83 6.83 22.66
CA MET A 544 16.04 5.59 22.69
C MET A 544 15.66 5.17 24.13
N GLY A 545 16.11 5.89 25.16
CA GLY A 545 15.72 5.59 26.55
C GLY A 545 14.21 5.64 26.73
N GLY A 546 13.59 4.51 27.13
CA GLY A 546 12.16 4.35 27.28
C GLY A 546 11.36 4.46 25.96
N TYR A 547 11.99 4.37 24.79
CA TYR A 547 11.32 4.42 23.49
C TYR A 547 10.30 3.30 23.36
N GLN A 548 9.14 3.60 22.82
CA GLN A 548 8.05 2.65 22.61
C GLN A 548 7.87 2.42 21.10
N LEU A 549 8.56 1.39 20.58
CA LEU A 549 8.56 1.06 19.16
C LEU A 549 7.38 0.15 18.83
N MET A 550 6.51 0.60 17.96
CA MET A 550 5.42 -0.21 17.43
C MET A 550 5.97 -1.29 16.48
N ILE A 551 5.81 -2.56 16.87
CA ILE A 551 6.29 -3.72 16.11
C ILE A 551 5.23 -4.20 15.12
N SER A 552 3.97 -4.19 15.54
CA SER A 552 2.83 -4.57 14.72
C SER A 552 1.56 -3.94 15.28
N ALA A 553 0.68 -3.45 14.42
CA ALA A 553 -0.57 -2.87 14.86
C ALA A 553 -1.62 -2.91 13.75
N ASP A 554 -2.87 -3.05 14.12
CA ASP A 554 -3.97 -2.92 13.18
C ASP A 554 -5.25 -2.49 13.88
N ILE A 555 -6.25 -2.13 13.06
CA ILE A 555 -7.60 -1.75 13.47
C ILE A 555 -8.60 -2.80 13.00
N PHE A 556 -9.63 -3.05 13.80
CA PHE A 556 -10.76 -3.88 13.43
C PHE A 556 -12.08 -3.15 13.73
N ARG A 557 -12.93 -2.98 12.72
CA ARG A 557 -14.25 -2.36 12.89
C ARG A 557 -15.26 -3.37 13.40
N GLY A 558 -15.73 -3.19 14.62
CA GLY A 558 -16.50 -4.17 15.39
C GLY A 558 -17.78 -4.67 14.73
N ARG A 559 -18.45 -3.85 13.90
CA ARG A 559 -19.65 -4.26 13.16
C ARG A 559 -19.45 -5.47 12.25
N TYR A 560 -18.19 -5.79 11.89
CA TYR A 560 -17.82 -6.89 11.00
C TYR A 560 -17.41 -8.17 11.73
N ARG A 561 -17.54 -8.23 13.06
CA ARG A 561 -17.12 -9.40 13.86
C ARG A 561 -17.78 -10.73 13.51
N GLU A 562 -18.99 -10.72 12.98
CA GLU A 562 -19.74 -11.94 12.60
C GLU A 562 -19.62 -12.29 11.12
N GLY A 563 -19.14 -11.39 10.29
CA GLY A 563 -18.95 -11.55 8.86
C GLY A 563 -18.52 -10.25 8.24
N LEU A 564 -17.45 -10.30 7.46
CA LEU A 564 -16.87 -9.10 6.86
C LEU A 564 -17.76 -8.47 5.79
N ASP A 565 -18.66 -9.25 5.20
CA ASP A 565 -19.66 -8.84 4.20
C ASP A 565 -21.00 -8.38 4.80
N LYS A 566 -21.21 -8.58 6.11
CA LYS A 566 -22.51 -8.38 6.77
C LYS A 566 -22.38 -7.59 8.07
N PRO A 567 -22.26 -6.26 7.99
CA PRO A 567 -22.16 -5.43 9.18
C PRO A 567 -23.41 -5.56 10.05
N LYS A 568 -23.19 -5.71 11.37
CA LYS A 568 -24.27 -5.81 12.37
C LYS A 568 -23.99 -4.87 13.54
N PRO A 569 -25.05 -4.29 14.16
CA PRO A 569 -24.86 -3.50 15.38
C PRO A 569 -24.30 -4.38 16.51
N LEU A 570 -23.51 -3.75 17.36
CA LEU A 570 -23.02 -4.36 18.61
C LEU A 570 -24.12 -4.27 19.69
N ALA A 571 -24.21 -5.31 20.52
CA ALA A 571 -25.06 -5.27 21.69
C ALA A 571 -24.40 -4.44 22.80
N ALA A 572 -25.01 -3.30 23.16
CA ALA A 572 -24.46 -2.39 24.15
C ALA A 572 -24.18 -3.09 25.50
N ASN A 573 -23.01 -2.82 26.07
CA ASN A 573 -22.51 -3.37 27.35
C ASN A 573 -22.38 -4.91 27.39
N LYS A 574 -22.48 -5.60 26.26
CA LYS A 574 -22.29 -7.04 26.18
C LYS A 574 -20.85 -7.37 25.80
N PRO A 575 -20.13 -8.20 26.57
CA PRO A 575 -18.83 -8.72 26.16
C PRO A 575 -18.96 -9.53 24.85
N LEU A 576 -18.16 -9.19 23.87
CA LEU A 576 -18.12 -9.83 22.55
C LEU A 576 -16.68 -10.18 22.21
N ASN A 577 -16.49 -11.26 21.45
CA ASN A 577 -15.18 -11.70 21.02
C ASN A 577 -14.81 -11.03 19.68
N TYR A 578 -13.58 -10.56 19.59
CA TYR A 578 -12.96 -10.02 18.38
C TYR A 578 -11.64 -10.73 18.16
N ARG A 579 -11.46 -11.36 17.00
CA ARG A 579 -10.21 -12.05 16.66
C ARG A 579 -9.75 -11.59 15.27
N PHE A 580 -8.57 -11.00 15.20
CA PHE A 580 -7.98 -10.52 13.95
C PHE A 580 -6.46 -10.56 13.99
N GLY A 581 -5.84 -10.77 12.82
CA GLY A 581 -4.38 -10.73 12.66
C GLY A 581 -3.87 -9.30 12.69
N LEU A 582 -2.68 -9.12 13.25
CA LEU A 582 -1.87 -7.92 13.08
C LEU A 582 -0.85 -8.18 11.96
N PRO A 583 -0.29 -7.16 11.30
CA PRO A 583 0.74 -7.34 10.29
C PRO A 583 1.90 -8.24 10.75
N THR A 584 2.47 -8.98 9.82
CA THR A 584 3.58 -9.90 10.12
C THR A 584 4.78 -9.18 10.72
N ALA A 585 5.44 -9.81 11.69
CA ALA A 585 6.63 -9.29 12.34
C ALA A 585 7.76 -10.33 12.33
N ASN A 586 9.01 -9.85 12.34
CA ASN A 586 10.20 -10.65 12.56
C ASN A 586 11.11 -9.89 13.54
N HIS A 587 10.84 -10.07 14.84
CA HIS A 587 11.40 -9.21 15.87
C HIS A 587 11.87 -10.00 17.09
N VAL A 588 12.94 -9.49 17.72
CA VAL A 588 13.42 -9.98 19.00
C VAL A 588 13.29 -8.89 20.05
N PHE A 589 12.37 -9.09 21.00
CA PHE A 589 12.35 -8.30 22.21
C PHE A 589 13.57 -8.71 23.05
N LEU A 590 14.47 -7.78 23.30
CA LEU A 590 15.75 -8.06 23.96
C LEU A 590 15.61 -8.12 25.51
N PRO A 591 16.54 -8.77 26.21
CA PRO A 591 16.62 -8.66 27.67
C PRO A 591 16.73 -7.20 28.11
N GLY A 592 16.05 -6.84 29.18
CA GLY A 592 15.95 -5.45 29.65
C GLY A 592 14.79 -4.65 29.04
N HIS A 593 14.21 -5.11 27.94
CA HIS A 593 13.01 -4.52 27.33
C HIS A 593 11.73 -5.01 28.03
N ARG A 594 10.59 -4.44 27.62
CA ARG A 594 9.24 -4.90 28.00
C ARG A 594 8.37 -5.05 26.76
N ILE A 595 7.40 -5.94 26.82
CA ILE A 595 6.37 -6.05 25.78
C ILE A 595 5.14 -5.27 26.25
N MET A 596 4.63 -4.37 25.41
CA MET A 596 3.44 -3.57 25.72
C MET A 596 2.35 -3.85 24.67
N VAL A 597 1.10 -3.85 25.12
CA VAL A 597 -0.08 -3.81 24.27
C VAL A 597 -0.89 -2.58 24.59
N GLN A 598 -1.23 -1.79 23.57
CA GLN A 598 -2.20 -0.70 23.69
C GLN A 598 -3.48 -1.06 22.95
N VAL A 599 -4.63 -0.76 23.55
CA VAL A 599 -5.95 -0.93 22.96
C VAL A 599 -6.70 0.40 23.00
N GLN A 600 -7.18 0.87 21.86
CA GLN A 600 -7.92 2.13 21.70
C GLN A 600 -9.04 1.99 20.68
N SER A 601 -9.97 2.94 20.62
CA SER A 601 -11.16 2.86 19.74
C SER A 601 -11.17 3.91 18.62
N SER A 602 -10.04 4.54 18.36
CA SER A 602 -9.84 5.44 17.21
C SER A 602 -8.35 5.57 16.88
N TRP A 603 -8.05 5.86 15.63
CA TRP A 603 -6.69 6.06 15.12
C TRP A 603 -6.74 7.15 14.04
N PHE A 604 -6.99 8.38 14.51
CA PHE A 604 -7.42 9.48 13.68
C PHE A 604 -6.27 10.45 13.31
N PRO A 605 -6.26 11.06 12.12
CA PRO A 605 -7.15 10.88 10.99
C PRO A 605 -6.72 9.77 10.01
N LEU A 606 -5.83 8.85 10.42
CA LEU A 606 -5.44 7.70 9.58
C LEU A 606 -6.69 6.98 9.08
N TYR A 607 -7.59 6.63 10.02
CA TYR A 607 -8.88 6.03 9.72
C TYR A 607 -10.03 6.99 10.06
N ASP A 608 -11.17 6.80 9.38
CA ASP A 608 -12.40 7.54 9.64
C ASP A 608 -12.92 7.25 11.06
N ARG A 609 -13.51 8.28 11.69
CA ARG A 609 -14.05 8.16 13.05
C ARG A 609 -15.25 7.23 13.08
N ASN A 610 -15.23 6.24 13.95
CA ASN A 610 -16.44 5.49 14.26
C ASN A 610 -17.40 6.41 15.08
N PRO A 611 -18.67 6.58 14.65
CA PRO A 611 -19.64 7.35 15.41
C PRO A 611 -20.06 6.68 16.73
N GLN A 612 -19.67 5.42 16.96
CA GLN A 612 -20.04 4.55 18.09
C GLN A 612 -21.56 4.30 18.18
N THR A 613 -22.26 4.71 17.17
CA THR A 613 -23.66 4.41 16.87
C THR A 613 -23.70 3.70 15.53
N PHE A 614 -24.37 2.55 15.47
CA PHE A 614 -24.50 1.83 14.21
C PHE A 614 -25.33 2.66 13.22
N VAL A 615 -24.71 2.97 12.09
CA VAL A 615 -25.36 3.60 10.93
C VAL A 615 -25.19 2.71 9.71
N PRO A 616 -26.15 2.68 8.76
CA PRO A 616 -26.09 1.78 7.59
C PRO A 616 -24.83 1.98 6.74
N ASN A 617 -24.41 3.23 6.52
CA ASN A 617 -23.18 3.56 5.83
C ASN A 617 -22.41 4.64 6.60
N ILE A 618 -21.23 4.29 7.07
CA ILE A 618 -20.43 5.14 7.95
C ILE A 618 -19.90 6.40 7.24
N PHE A 619 -19.72 6.35 5.93
CA PHE A 619 -19.31 7.52 5.15
C PHE A 619 -20.28 8.71 5.29
N PHE A 620 -21.54 8.42 5.60
CA PHE A 620 -22.62 9.42 5.70
C PHE A 620 -23.15 9.59 7.13
N ALA A 621 -22.34 9.23 8.15
CA ALA A 621 -22.67 9.49 9.54
C ALA A 621 -22.88 11.01 9.76
N LYS A 622 -23.98 11.35 10.43
CA LYS A 622 -24.37 12.74 10.72
C LYS A 622 -23.77 13.21 12.04
N PRO A 623 -23.63 14.51 12.30
CA PRO A 623 -23.10 15.01 13.56
C PRO A 623 -23.79 14.45 14.81
N GLY A 624 -25.10 14.19 14.75
CA GLY A 624 -25.87 13.60 15.87
C GLY A 624 -25.66 12.11 16.11
N ASP A 625 -24.98 11.40 15.19
CA ASP A 625 -24.67 9.98 15.34
C ASP A 625 -23.41 9.76 16.19
N TYR A 626 -22.50 10.74 16.24
CA TYR A 626 -21.26 10.66 17.00
C TYR A 626 -21.51 10.81 18.49
N ARG A 627 -21.29 9.76 19.24
CA ARG A 627 -21.57 9.70 20.69
C ARG A 627 -20.38 9.11 21.44
N LYS A 628 -20.14 9.66 22.65
CA LYS A 628 -19.21 9.03 23.59
C LYS A 628 -19.69 7.64 23.96
N ALA A 629 -18.77 6.72 24.09
CA ALA A 629 -19.07 5.39 24.58
C ALA A 629 -17.98 4.91 25.57
N THR A 630 -18.42 4.21 26.59
CA THR A 630 -17.54 3.50 27.51
C THR A 630 -17.12 2.19 26.87
N GLN A 631 -15.83 1.95 26.85
CA GLN A 631 -15.20 0.76 26.29
C GLN A 631 -14.62 -0.06 27.43
N ARG A 632 -14.74 -1.39 27.39
CA ARG A 632 -14.16 -2.30 28.37
C ARG A 632 -13.37 -3.39 27.68
N ILE A 633 -12.14 -3.59 28.14
CA ILE A 633 -11.27 -4.69 27.71
C ILE A 633 -11.20 -5.67 28.88
N TYR A 634 -11.74 -6.86 28.68
CA TYR A 634 -11.79 -7.90 29.73
C TYR A 634 -10.46 -8.63 29.83
N HIS A 635 -10.09 -9.04 31.06
CA HIS A 635 -8.81 -9.71 31.34
C HIS A 635 -8.70 -11.12 30.74
N SER A 636 -9.77 -11.65 30.17
CA SER A 636 -9.74 -12.82 29.31
C SER A 636 -9.17 -12.55 27.91
N SER A 637 -8.86 -11.29 27.60
CA SER A 637 -8.21 -10.88 26.34
C SER A 637 -6.72 -11.21 26.33
N PHE A 638 -6.19 -11.48 25.13
CA PHE A 638 -4.75 -11.71 24.94
C PHE A 638 -4.35 -11.38 23.50
N VAL A 639 -3.05 -11.20 23.28
CA VAL A 639 -2.43 -11.22 21.96
C VAL A 639 -1.64 -12.52 21.83
N GLU A 640 -1.97 -13.34 20.85
CA GLU A 640 -1.25 -14.56 20.54
C GLU A 640 0.01 -14.21 19.75
N LEU A 641 1.17 -14.43 20.34
CA LEU A 641 2.46 -14.14 19.73
C LEU A 641 3.02 -15.38 19.04
N PRO A 642 3.48 -15.30 17.78
CA PRO A 642 4.13 -16.42 17.08
C PRO A 642 5.58 -16.57 17.58
N VAL A 643 5.76 -17.08 18.79
CA VAL A 643 7.08 -17.22 19.44
C VAL A 643 7.87 -18.33 18.76
N VAL A 644 9.12 -18.03 18.41
CA VAL A 644 10.07 -19.03 17.88
C VAL A 644 10.83 -19.60 19.05
N GLU A 645 10.71 -20.92 19.27
CA GLU A 645 11.57 -21.62 20.20
C GLU A 645 13.02 -21.62 19.69
N ALA A 646 13.95 -21.27 20.58
CA ALA A 646 15.36 -21.49 20.27
C ALA A 646 15.54 -22.99 19.96
N ALA A 647 16.13 -23.31 18.79
CA ALA A 647 16.58 -24.68 18.58
C ALA A 647 17.45 -25.07 19.76
N ALA A 648 17.14 -26.19 20.40
CA ALA A 648 18.03 -26.72 21.45
C ALA A 648 19.44 -26.82 20.89
N PRO A 649 20.46 -26.42 21.66
CA PRO A 649 21.85 -26.39 21.22
C PRO A 649 22.34 -27.76 20.73
#